data_e59a60797e965bbd2248309b86765290
#
_entry.id   e59a60797e965bbd2248309b86765290
#
_cell.length_a   1.000
_cell.length_b   1.000
_cell.length_c   1.000
_cell.angle_alpha   90.00
_cell.angle_beta   90.00
_cell.angle_gamma   90.00
#
_symmetry.space_group_name_H-M   'P 1'
#
loop_
_entity.id
_entity.type
_entity.pdbx_description
1 polymer ?
#
loop_
_entity_poly.entity_id
_entity_poly.type
_entity_poly.pdbx_seq_one_letter_code
_entity_poly.pdbx_strand_id
1 'polypeptide(L)'
;MLLYPKHKRKKVVLPRYGQNPNQDLEIFLYFCKQADSQADLELLRKAFAFNLNSCKEKSRKSGDPHYTHPLEVATILINFIGFDNVLIASALLHEVIGRDSPFTINDIESEFGKVIAQIVESIHKIDTVEHQRIGDAEYYRRLILSLLTDIRILLIKIADRYHDMQTISYLTPEKQMKFAEDTMQLYVPLAHRLGLALIKSELEDFAFKVLDRQNYEAITRKLNMSKRERENKLQEFVKPLIPKLESKLKEEYNVSFEIHGRVKHIYSIYNKTLLRGKPIEELYDLIGIRIILDTDNENLCYEVLETIAEVYKKIDNTFKDYIKNPKPNGYQSLHQAFQVSELFNVEVQVRTRKMDEIAERGFAAHYRYKSGLVSADSILMDPDFENWTNEVRKLLLENEELSDSKIFEAFNFNLLSDKIYVLTPENDVKVLPKGATVLDFAYSVHTDLGNHCLGAKIDNKRTCGPFEKLSNGNIVQILYSERVEPDESWLDHVVTSKAKDAIKKYLAQKRQSLITSGKEIFSNLIKEYKLSSKENSILSEVKNIFLFPDSDEFFMELHNDTELQQNIKDLLAFISSNESLTKTLKWKTLINKLPTKIKQYIETRVKNFFEKHPEKIDFAICCLPVRNDDAIAIFQNDSIKIHRKECTNYAEELKKINTRITNFKWDYIKQEKFLTCLKISSPKPDLVLSRLTLFFSGIEDAEIKRIIKEEEQDGVFSLTLFLLVEDKSTIEKLKSQLLDSSSEITIVRKGKRRD
;
A
#
# COMPACT_ATOMS: atom_id res chain seq x y z
N MET A 1 -4.15 32.73 -2.98
CA MET A 1 -3.99 34.21 -2.83
C MET A 1 -4.23 34.82 -4.19
N LEU A 2 -5.21 35.74 -4.34
CA LEU A 2 -5.42 36.48 -5.59
C LEU A 2 -4.39 37.58 -5.70
N LEU A 3 -3.59 37.56 -6.76
CA LEU A 3 -2.54 38.55 -7.01
C LEU A 3 -3.04 39.66 -7.96
N TYR A 4 -3.94 39.29 -8.88
CA TYR A 4 -4.53 40.20 -9.86
C TYR A 4 -5.88 39.66 -10.39
N PRO A 5 -6.92 40.47 -10.64
CA PRO A 5 -7.02 41.88 -10.24
C PRO A 5 -7.12 42.03 -8.72
N LYS A 6 -6.73 43.20 -8.19
CA LYS A 6 -6.74 43.45 -6.72
C LYS A 6 -8.17 43.56 -6.14
N HIS A 7 -9.22 43.42 -6.96
CA HIS A 7 -10.58 43.37 -6.48
C HIS A 7 -10.80 42.06 -5.72
N LYS A 8 -11.15 42.20 -4.46
CA LYS A 8 -11.50 41.07 -3.58
C LYS A 8 -12.63 40.28 -4.26
N ARG A 9 -12.35 39.11 -4.89
CA ARG A 9 -13.33 38.03 -4.76
C ARG A 9 -13.56 37.92 -3.27
N LYS A 10 -14.81 38.07 -2.83
CA LYS A 10 -15.18 37.68 -1.48
C LYS A 10 -14.66 36.23 -1.35
N LYS A 11 -13.59 36.03 -0.57
CA LYS A 11 -13.28 34.70 -0.10
C LYS A 11 -14.61 34.20 0.40
N VAL A 12 -15.16 33.14 -0.17
CA VAL A 12 -16.35 32.50 0.39
C VAL A 12 -15.88 32.04 1.76
N VAL A 13 -16.16 32.87 2.76
CA VAL A 13 -15.88 32.51 4.14
C VAL A 13 -16.93 31.45 4.42
N LEU A 14 -16.48 30.21 4.61
CA LEU A 14 -17.37 29.15 5.00
C LEU A 14 -18.11 29.60 6.27
N PRO A 15 -19.42 29.44 6.31
CA PRO A 15 -20.20 29.81 7.48
C PRO A 15 -19.71 29.02 8.70
N ARG A 16 -19.80 29.59 9.88
CA ARG A 16 -19.56 28.89 11.15
C ARG A 16 -20.92 28.65 11.80
N TYR A 17 -21.15 27.41 12.17
CA TYR A 17 -22.38 26.96 12.79
C TYR A 17 -22.16 26.70 14.30
N GLY A 18 -23.25 26.48 15.05
CA GLY A 18 -23.23 26.07 16.45
C GLY A 18 -23.64 27.16 17.43
N GLN A 19 -24.07 28.34 16.99
CA GLN A 19 -24.58 29.40 17.87
C GLN A 19 -26.07 29.22 18.17
N ASN A 20 -26.89 29.09 17.14
CA ASN A 20 -28.35 28.90 17.25
C ASN A 20 -28.88 28.16 16.01
N PRO A 21 -29.66 27.06 16.17
CA PRO A 21 -30.13 26.27 15.04
C PRO A 21 -30.88 27.05 13.98
N ASN A 22 -31.75 28.02 14.39
CA ASN A 22 -32.52 28.82 13.44
C ASN A 22 -31.61 29.79 12.67
N GLN A 23 -30.66 30.40 13.35
CA GLN A 23 -29.71 31.32 12.73
C GLN A 23 -28.77 30.55 11.78
N ASP A 24 -28.30 29.41 12.20
CA ASP A 24 -27.42 28.54 11.40
C ASP A 24 -28.13 28.06 10.14
N LEU A 25 -29.42 27.72 10.23
CA LEU A 25 -30.24 27.35 9.09
C LEU A 25 -30.34 28.52 8.08
N GLU A 26 -30.66 29.76 8.54
CA GLU A 26 -30.79 30.89 7.63
C GLU A 26 -29.46 31.23 6.94
N ILE A 27 -28.35 31.13 7.66
CA ILE A 27 -27.00 31.28 7.10
C ILE A 27 -26.76 30.23 6.02
N PHE A 28 -27.09 28.95 6.31
CA PHE A 28 -26.94 27.85 5.36
C PHE A 28 -27.80 28.02 4.11
N LEU A 29 -29.09 28.36 4.28
CA LEU A 29 -30.00 28.58 3.16
C LEU A 29 -29.58 29.78 2.28
N TYR A 30 -29.10 30.85 2.92
CA TYR A 30 -28.51 31.96 2.17
C TYR A 30 -27.31 31.52 1.34
N PHE A 31 -26.41 30.65 1.92
CA PHE A 31 -25.27 30.10 1.22
C PHE A 31 -25.69 29.21 0.04
N CYS A 32 -26.69 28.36 0.23
CA CYS A 32 -27.27 27.52 -0.84
C CYS A 32 -27.82 28.39 -1.99
N LYS A 33 -28.58 29.45 -1.68
CA LYS A 33 -29.14 30.36 -2.69
C LYS A 33 -28.05 31.13 -3.46
N GLN A 34 -26.92 31.45 -2.83
CA GLN A 34 -25.79 32.06 -3.53
C GLN A 34 -25.07 31.06 -4.45
N ALA A 35 -25.07 29.77 -4.08
CA ALA A 35 -24.47 28.72 -4.88
C ALA A 35 -25.31 28.34 -6.10
N ASP A 36 -26.64 28.28 -5.92
CA ASP A 36 -27.61 28.02 -6.98
C ASP A 36 -28.91 28.80 -6.73
N SER A 37 -29.32 29.64 -7.70
CA SER A 37 -30.58 30.40 -7.62
C SER A 37 -31.83 29.52 -7.67
N GLN A 38 -31.71 28.28 -8.18
CA GLN A 38 -32.77 27.26 -8.27
C GLN A 38 -32.80 26.30 -7.09
N ALA A 39 -32.06 26.61 -6.00
CA ALA A 39 -32.03 25.78 -4.79
C ALA A 39 -33.45 25.62 -4.19
N ASP A 40 -33.84 24.37 -3.93
CA ASP A 40 -35.09 24.05 -3.25
C ASP A 40 -34.93 24.26 -1.73
N LEU A 41 -35.17 25.49 -1.31
CA LEU A 41 -35.01 25.90 0.08
C LEU A 41 -35.99 25.21 1.02
N GLU A 42 -37.20 24.83 0.53
CA GLU A 42 -38.20 24.11 1.34
C GLU A 42 -37.74 22.68 1.65
N LEU A 43 -37.23 21.96 0.65
CA LEU A 43 -36.61 20.65 0.81
C LEU A 43 -35.48 20.70 1.85
N LEU A 44 -34.56 21.68 1.73
CA LEU A 44 -33.42 21.81 2.62
C LEU A 44 -33.83 22.19 4.05
N ARG A 45 -34.84 23.06 4.21
CA ARG A 45 -35.39 23.44 5.51
C ARG A 45 -35.99 22.23 6.22
N LYS A 46 -36.72 21.39 5.47
CA LYS A 46 -37.30 20.16 5.96
C LYS A 46 -36.21 19.12 6.36
N ALA A 47 -35.19 18.94 5.51
CA ALA A 47 -34.06 18.04 5.81
C ALA A 47 -33.29 18.48 7.07
N PHE A 48 -33.05 19.79 7.24
CA PHE A 48 -32.45 20.32 8.46
C PHE A 48 -33.31 20.07 9.71
N ALA A 49 -34.64 20.21 9.60
CA ALA A 49 -35.53 19.94 10.74
C ALA A 49 -35.46 18.47 11.17
N PHE A 50 -35.37 17.52 10.25
CA PHE A 50 -35.13 16.11 10.54
C PHE A 50 -33.77 15.88 11.22
N ASN A 51 -32.70 16.48 10.70
CA ASN A 51 -31.38 16.44 11.32
C ASN A 51 -31.43 16.98 12.77
N LEU A 52 -31.96 18.17 12.98
CA LEU A 52 -32.07 18.76 14.30
C LEU A 52 -32.85 17.89 15.29
N ASN A 53 -33.97 17.29 14.85
CA ASN A 53 -34.81 16.44 15.68
C ASN A 53 -34.14 15.11 16.02
N SER A 54 -33.30 14.53 15.12
CA SER A 54 -32.55 13.30 15.39
C SER A 54 -31.41 13.49 16.39
N CYS A 55 -30.91 14.71 16.51
CA CYS A 55 -29.69 15.03 17.26
C CYS A 55 -29.99 15.82 18.55
N LYS A 56 -31.24 15.87 19.05
CA LYS A 56 -31.60 16.64 20.24
C LYS A 56 -30.67 16.36 21.41
N GLU A 57 -30.02 17.43 21.95
CA GLU A 57 -29.14 17.41 23.13
C GLU A 57 -27.82 16.62 22.95
N LYS A 58 -27.51 16.11 21.75
CA LYS A 58 -26.22 15.45 21.51
C LYS A 58 -25.14 16.46 21.15
N SER A 59 -23.93 16.28 21.70
CA SER A 59 -22.75 17.06 21.36
C SER A 59 -21.67 16.14 20.79
N ARG A 60 -20.87 16.66 19.88
CA ARG A 60 -19.68 16.00 19.35
C ARG A 60 -18.55 16.01 20.41
N LYS A 61 -17.50 15.24 20.18
CA LYS A 61 -16.29 15.24 21.04
C LYS A 61 -15.56 16.59 21.06
N SER A 62 -15.77 17.41 20.03
CA SER A 62 -15.28 18.79 19.97
C SER A 62 -16.01 19.74 20.90
N GLY A 63 -17.18 19.33 21.41
CA GLY A 63 -18.10 20.16 22.20
C GLY A 63 -19.17 20.86 21.37
N ASP A 64 -19.08 20.82 20.04
CA ASP A 64 -20.06 21.43 19.14
C ASP A 64 -21.39 20.62 19.15
N PRO A 65 -22.55 21.30 18.96
CA PRO A 65 -23.82 20.61 18.78
C PRO A 65 -23.79 19.64 17.61
N HIS A 66 -24.37 18.44 17.77
CA HIS A 66 -24.24 17.37 16.76
C HIS A 66 -24.84 17.75 15.39
N TYR A 67 -25.93 18.54 15.37
CA TYR A 67 -26.60 18.98 14.12
C TYR A 67 -25.70 19.81 13.19
N THR A 68 -24.60 20.37 13.72
CA THR A 68 -23.69 21.22 12.93
C THR A 68 -22.87 20.40 11.92
N HIS A 69 -22.58 19.13 12.24
CA HIS A 69 -21.80 18.28 11.37
C HIS A 69 -22.42 18.06 9.98
N PRO A 70 -23.68 17.64 9.83
CA PRO A 70 -24.31 17.54 8.52
C PRO A 70 -24.40 18.89 7.76
N LEU A 71 -24.52 20.01 8.47
CA LEU A 71 -24.42 21.34 7.85
C LEU A 71 -23.03 21.62 7.29
N GLU A 72 -21.98 21.30 8.04
CA GLU A 72 -20.57 21.46 7.62
C GLU A 72 -20.28 20.55 6.40
N VAL A 73 -20.72 19.29 6.44
CA VAL A 73 -20.58 18.36 5.32
C VAL A 73 -21.30 18.89 4.07
N ALA A 74 -22.53 19.34 4.21
CA ALA A 74 -23.29 19.96 3.11
C ALA A 74 -22.58 21.22 2.56
N THR A 75 -22.03 22.04 3.43
CA THR A 75 -21.28 23.25 3.05
C THR A 75 -19.99 22.91 2.31
N ILE A 76 -19.27 21.87 2.74
CA ILE A 76 -18.09 21.32 2.03
C ILE A 76 -18.46 20.87 0.63
N LEU A 77 -19.55 20.11 0.48
CA LEU A 77 -20.04 19.65 -0.82
C LEU A 77 -20.35 20.83 -1.76
N ILE A 78 -21.08 21.84 -1.28
CA ILE A 78 -21.40 23.03 -2.08
C ILE A 78 -20.13 23.76 -2.54
N ASN A 79 -19.18 23.92 -1.64
CA ASN A 79 -17.97 24.70 -1.92
C ASN A 79 -17.01 23.99 -2.88
N PHE A 80 -16.76 22.69 -2.66
CA PHE A 80 -15.73 21.95 -3.40
C PHE A 80 -16.27 21.18 -4.61
N ILE A 81 -17.51 20.72 -4.55
CA ILE A 81 -18.12 19.88 -5.59
C ILE A 81 -19.14 20.66 -6.41
N GLY A 82 -20.11 21.26 -5.76
CA GLY A 82 -21.17 22.03 -6.38
C GLY A 82 -22.51 21.79 -5.69
N PHE A 83 -23.52 22.50 -6.15
CA PHE A 83 -24.86 22.41 -5.59
C PHE A 83 -25.72 21.42 -6.39
N ASP A 84 -26.41 20.53 -5.69
CA ASP A 84 -27.48 19.68 -6.18
C ASP A 84 -28.45 19.41 -5.03
N ASN A 85 -29.75 19.60 -5.26
CA ASN A 85 -30.77 19.51 -4.21
C ASN A 85 -30.77 18.12 -3.52
N VAL A 86 -30.67 17.05 -4.29
CA VAL A 86 -30.68 15.67 -3.76
C VAL A 86 -29.42 15.38 -2.97
N LEU A 87 -28.25 15.75 -3.50
CA LEU A 87 -26.96 15.60 -2.84
C LEU A 87 -26.94 16.32 -1.48
N ILE A 88 -27.35 17.59 -1.47
CA ILE A 88 -27.29 18.43 -0.28
C ILE A 88 -28.32 18.00 0.78
N ALA A 89 -29.56 17.65 0.34
CA ALA A 89 -30.56 17.10 1.24
C ALA A 89 -30.12 15.77 1.84
N SER A 90 -29.53 14.87 1.03
CA SER A 90 -28.98 13.60 1.53
C SER A 90 -27.82 13.81 2.51
N ALA A 91 -26.98 14.83 2.28
CA ALA A 91 -25.90 15.19 3.21
C ALA A 91 -26.43 15.72 4.54
N LEU A 92 -27.53 16.49 4.54
CA LEU A 92 -28.19 16.91 5.80
C LEU A 92 -28.79 15.74 6.56
N LEU A 93 -29.17 14.66 5.87
CA LEU A 93 -29.89 13.50 6.42
C LEU A 93 -28.97 12.29 6.69
N HIS A 94 -27.69 12.35 6.35
CA HIS A 94 -26.81 11.14 6.33
C HIS A 94 -26.63 10.47 7.70
N GLU A 95 -26.74 11.22 8.80
CA GLU A 95 -26.66 10.69 10.17
C GLU A 95 -28.04 10.61 10.86
N VAL A 96 -29.13 10.91 10.15
CA VAL A 96 -30.48 10.94 10.74
C VAL A 96 -30.96 9.54 11.16
N ILE A 97 -30.47 8.47 10.52
CA ILE A 97 -30.82 7.10 10.85
C ILE A 97 -29.79 6.51 11.83
N GLY A 98 -30.24 5.93 12.93
CA GLY A 98 -29.37 5.30 13.94
C GLY A 98 -30.15 4.69 15.10
N ARG A 99 -29.45 4.01 16.04
CA ARG A 99 -30.07 3.27 17.15
C ARG A 99 -30.99 4.13 18.03
N ASP A 100 -30.60 5.39 18.22
CA ASP A 100 -31.32 6.33 19.09
C ASP A 100 -32.09 7.39 18.30
N SER A 101 -32.29 7.19 17.00
CA SER A 101 -33.03 8.11 16.16
C SER A 101 -34.54 7.85 16.27
N PRO A 102 -35.38 8.89 16.28
CA PRO A 102 -36.82 8.76 16.20
C PRO A 102 -37.30 8.42 14.78
N PHE A 103 -36.39 8.48 13.77
CA PHE A 103 -36.74 8.32 12.36
C PHE A 103 -36.26 6.99 11.80
N THR A 104 -37.05 6.42 10.90
CA THR A 104 -36.74 5.22 10.12
C THR A 104 -36.50 5.60 8.65
N ILE A 105 -36.00 4.64 7.86
CA ILE A 105 -35.80 4.86 6.41
C ILE A 105 -37.14 5.09 5.70
N ASN A 106 -38.23 4.49 6.19
CA ASN A 106 -39.57 4.72 5.62
C ASN A 106 -40.05 6.15 5.84
N ASP A 107 -39.70 6.78 6.95
CA ASP A 107 -40.00 8.19 7.20
C ASP A 107 -39.24 9.08 6.23
N ILE A 108 -37.97 8.76 5.96
CA ILE A 108 -37.16 9.48 4.95
C ILE A 108 -37.77 9.27 3.55
N GLU A 109 -38.16 8.05 3.17
CA GLU A 109 -38.75 7.78 1.87
C GLU A 109 -40.08 8.51 1.66
N SER A 110 -40.94 8.53 2.68
CA SER A 110 -42.24 9.20 2.62
C SER A 110 -42.13 10.73 2.49
N GLU A 111 -41.10 11.31 3.13
CA GLU A 111 -40.97 12.77 3.23
C GLU A 111 -40.06 13.38 2.15
N PHE A 112 -39.05 12.63 1.67
CA PHE A 112 -38.00 13.12 0.75
C PHE A 112 -37.92 12.33 -0.56
N GLY A 113 -38.71 11.25 -0.67
CA GLY A 113 -38.75 10.39 -1.86
C GLY A 113 -37.64 9.30 -1.86
N LYS A 114 -37.86 8.35 -2.76
CA LYS A 114 -37.07 7.10 -2.85
C LYS A 114 -35.58 7.31 -3.06
N VAL A 115 -35.21 8.30 -3.90
CA VAL A 115 -33.79 8.52 -4.24
C VAL A 115 -32.98 8.97 -3.03
N ILE A 116 -33.48 9.96 -2.27
CA ILE A 116 -32.81 10.43 -1.06
C ILE A 116 -32.77 9.32 -0.01
N ALA A 117 -33.88 8.58 0.17
CA ALA A 117 -33.93 7.45 1.10
C ALA A 117 -32.87 6.37 0.78
N GLN A 118 -32.71 6.00 -0.49
CA GLN A 118 -31.71 5.02 -0.92
C GLN A 118 -30.27 5.49 -0.66
N ILE A 119 -29.95 6.76 -0.87
CA ILE A 119 -28.65 7.33 -0.57
C ILE A 119 -28.38 7.26 0.95
N VAL A 120 -29.33 7.74 1.76
CA VAL A 120 -29.21 7.76 3.24
C VAL A 120 -29.11 6.34 3.79
N GLU A 121 -29.91 5.39 3.29
CA GLU A 121 -29.84 3.98 3.68
C GLU A 121 -28.48 3.35 3.37
N SER A 122 -27.94 3.65 2.19
CA SER A 122 -26.63 3.14 1.76
C SER A 122 -25.51 3.67 2.63
N ILE A 123 -25.52 4.96 2.98
CA ILE A 123 -24.56 5.56 3.90
C ILE A 123 -24.68 4.91 5.28
N HIS A 124 -25.88 4.77 5.81
CA HIS A 124 -26.12 4.14 7.10
C HIS A 124 -25.59 2.69 7.16
N LYS A 125 -25.80 1.90 6.10
CA LYS A 125 -25.25 0.53 5.98
C LYS A 125 -23.73 0.52 6.00
N ILE A 126 -23.05 1.49 5.40
CA ILE A 126 -21.60 1.63 5.42
C ILE A 126 -21.15 1.95 6.85
N ASP A 127 -21.75 2.96 7.49
CA ASP A 127 -21.37 3.44 8.83
C ASP A 127 -21.61 2.39 9.92
N THR A 128 -22.64 1.56 9.77
CA THR A 128 -22.93 0.46 10.72
C THR A 128 -21.78 -0.56 10.79
N VAL A 129 -21.10 -0.81 9.67
CA VAL A 129 -19.94 -1.72 9.62
C VAL A 129 -18.70 -1.07 10.26
N GLU A 130 -18.47 0.22 10.00
CA GLU A 130 -17.37 0.98 10.62
C GLU A 130 -17.46 0.94 12.16
N HIS A 131 -18.69 1.06 12.70
CA HIS A 131 -18.94 1.03 14.14
C HIS A 131 -18.87 -0.38 14.76
N GLN A 132 -19.18 -1.43 14.01
CA GLN A 132 -19.23 -2.82 14.52
C GLN A 132 -17.86 -3.51 14.58
N ARG A 133 -16.77 -2.87 14.15
CA ARG A 133 -15.42 -3.47 14.06
C ARG A 133 -15.38 -4.79 13.25
N ILE A 134 -16.32 -5.01 12.37
CA ILE A 134 -16.24 -6.04 11.35
C ILE A 134 -15.11 -5.59 10.42
N GLY A 135 -14.11 -6.41 10.21
CA GLY A 135 -12.80 -6.12 9.63
C GLY A 135 -12.78 -5.05 8.53
N ASP A 136 -11.73 -4.26 8.51
CA ASP A 136 -11.53 -3.11 7.60
C ASP A 136 -11.94 -3.41 6.14
N ALA A 137 -11.79 -4.65 5.71
CA ALA A 137 -12.07 -5.14 4.37
C ALA A 137 -13.58 -5.17 4.00
N GLU A 138 -14.47 -5.53 4.92
CA GLU A 138 -15.92 -5.49 4.68
C GLU A 138 -16.42 -4.03 4.57
N TYR A 139 -15.85 -3.13 5.35
CA TYR A 139 -16.12 -1.69 5.22
C TYR A 139 -15.73 -1.18 3.84
N TYR A 140 -14.51 -1.50 3.39
CA TYR A 140 -14.02 -1.12 2.07
C TYR A 140 -14.87 -1.71 0.95
N ARG A 141 -15.25 -2.98 1.06
CA ARG A 141 -16.12 -3.65 0.09
C ARG A 141 -17.47 -2.94 -0.03
N ARG A 142 -18.13 -2.59 1.07
CA ARG A 142 -19.41 -1.88 1.04
C ARG A 142 -19.31 -0.48 0.48
N LEU A 143 -18.25 0.26 0.86
CA LEU A 143 -18.01 1.58 0.30
C LEU A 143 -17.81 1.50 -1.22
N ILE A 144 -17.05 0.53 -1.70
CA ILE A 144 -16.81 0.33 -3.13
C ILE A 144 -18.09 -0.11 -3.85
N LEU A 145 -18.87 -1.01 -3.28
CA LEU A 145 -20.16 -1.42 -3.86
C LEU A 145 -21.15 -0.26 -3.93
N SER A 146 -21.11 0.67 -2.99
CA SER A 146 -21.97 1.87 -3.02
C SER A 146 -21.66 2.80 -4.20
N LEU A 147 -20.37 2.82 -4.67
CA LEU A 147 -19.98 3.52 -5.89
C LEU A 147 -20.74 3.05 -7.13
N LEU A 148 -21.09 1.76 -7.15
CA LEU A 148 -21.78 1.14 -8.28
C LEU A 148 -23.28 1.47 -8.31
N THR A 149 -23.80 2.02 -7.21
CA THR A 149 -25.22 2.36 -7.09
C THR A 149 -25.47 3.85 -7.32
N ASP A 150 -24.76 4.72 -6.61
CA ASP A 150 -24.92 6.17 -6.73
C ASP A 150 -23.64 6.91 -6.27
N ILE A 151 -23.02 7.66 -7.16
CA ILE A 151 -21.78 8.42 -6.88
C ILE A 151 -21.94 9.43 -5.74
N ARG A 152 -23.16 9.94 -5.51
CA ARG A 152 -23.44 10.90 -4.43
C ARG A 152 -23.13 10.35 -3.06
N ILE A 153 -23.27 9.03 -2.86
CA ILE A 153 -22.89 8.34 -1.61
C ILE A 153 -21.41 8.57 -1.32
N LEU A 154 -20.55 8.38 -2.33
CA LEU A 154 -19.12 8.58 -2.17
C LEU A 154 -18.76 10.05 -1.95
N LEU A 155 -19.39 10.96 -2.67
CA LEU A 155 -19.15 12.40 -2.51
C LEU A 155 -19.47 12.85 -1.09
N ILE A 156 -20.60 12.36 -0.52
CA ILE A 156 -20.96 12.63 0.89
C ILE A 156 -19.90 12.01 1.83
N LYS A 157 -19.49 10.76 1.63
CA LYS A 157 -18.51 10.11 2.50
C LYS A 157 -17.11 10.74 2.42
N ILE A 158 -16.71 11.30 1.27
CA ILE A 158 -15.45 12.07 1.15
C ILE A 158 -15.57 13.40 1.90
N ALA A 159 -16.70 14.11 1.79
CA ALA A 159 -16.92 15.37 2.51
C ALA A 159 -17.03 15.16 4.03
N ASP A 160 -17.68 14.08 4.45
CA ASP A 160 -17.76 13.60 5.82
C ASP A 160 -16.35 13.33 6.39
N ARG A 161 -15.56 12.50 5.71
CA ARG A 161 -14.15 12.22 6.07
C ARG A 161 -13.30 13.50 6.14
N TYR A 162 -13.50 14.41 5.20
CA TYR A 162 -12.78 15.69 5.19
C TYR A 162 -13.10 16.53 6.43
N HIS A 163 -14.39 16.63 6.82
CA HIS A 163 -14.79 17.33 8.03
C HIS A 163 -14.23 16.65 9.29
N ASP A 164 -14.31 15.34 9.38
CA ASP A 164 -13.78 14.59 10.52
C ASP A 164 -12.25 14.72 10.66
N MET A 165 -11.52 14.77 9.54
CA MET A 165 -10.07 15.04 9.56
C MET A 165 -9.73 16.43 10.08
N GLN A 166 -10.59 17.45 9.90
CA GLN A 166 -10.40 18.77 10.50
C GLN A 166 -10.53 18.73 12.03
N THR A 167 -11.34 17.84 12.56
CA THR A 167 -11.63 17.69 14.00
C THR A 167 -10.92 16.49 14.64
N ILE A 168 -9.97 15.85 13.94
CA ILE A 168 -9.30 14.62 14.37
C ILE A 168 -8.57 14.76 15.71
N SER A 169 -8.13 15.97 16.09
CA SER A 169 -7.42 16.25 17.33
C SER A 169 -8.20 15.94 18.60
N TYR A 170 -9.54 15.82 18.52
CA TYR A 170 -10.40 15.45 19.65
C TYR A 170 -10.51 13.93 19.86
N LEU A 171 -9.90 13.12 19.00
CA LEU A 171 -9.81 11.66 19.14
C LEU A 171 -8.59 11.26 19.97
N THR A 172 -8.59 10.02 20.51
CA THR A 172 -7.39 9.44 21.14
C THR A 172 -6.28 9.21 20.11
N PRO A 173 -4.99 9.25 20.52
CA PRO A 173 -3.87 9.08 19.60
C PRO A 173 -3.96 7.83 18.73
N GLU A 174 -4.37 6.68 19.29
CA GLU A 174 -4.52 5.42 18.57
C GLU A 174 -5.60 5.52 17.48
N LYS A 175 -6.72 6.19 17.79
CA LYS A 175 -7.80 6.43 16.83
C LYS A 175 -7.38 7.44 15.76
N GLN A 176 -6.61 8.47 16.12
CA GLN A 176 -6.08 9.42 15.15
C GLN A 176 -5.20 8.73 14.12
N MET A 177 -4.27 7.85 14.58
CA MET A 177 -3.37 7.10 13.68
C MET A 177 -4.16 6.25 12.70
N LYS A 178 -5.05 5.38 13.19
CA LYS A 178 -5.87 4.51 12.33
C LYS A 178 -6.70 5.32 11.34
N PHE A 179 -7.35 6.37 11.81
CA PHE A 179 -8.19 7.23 10.97
C PHE A 179 -7.41 7.95 9.88
N ALA A 180 -6.18 8.38 10.18
CA ALA A 180 -5.26 8.98 9.22
C ALA A 180 -4.73 7.96 8.20
N GLU A 181 -4.42 6.73 8.63
CA GLU A 181 -4.02 5.63 7.75
C GLU A 181 -5.14 5.29 6.75
N ASP A 182 -6.37 5.08 7.22
CA ASP A 182 -7.54 4.85 6.38
C ASP A 182 -7.77 5.98 5.38
N THR A 183 -7.57 7.23 5.82
CA THR A 183 -7.70 8.40 4.97
C THR A 183 -6.67 8.38 3.83
N MET A 184 -5.41 8.07 4.12
CA MET A 184 -4.34 7.99 3.12
C MET A 184 -4.53 6.81 2.16
N GLN A 185 -4.97 5.66 2.67
CA GLN A 185 -5.07 4.43 1.88
C GLN A 185 -6.32 4.36 1.00
N LEU A 186 -7.42 5.01 1.41
CA LEU A 186 -8.71 4.89 0.73
C LEU A 186 -9.23 6.23 0.20
N TYR A 187 -9.43 7.21 1.08
CA TYR A 187 -10.14 8.45 0.71
C TYR A 187 -9.31 9.38 -0.18
N VAL A 188 -8.00 9.44 0.03
CA VAL A 188 -7.08 10.22 -0.82
C VAL A 188 -7.05 9.68 -2.25
N PRO A 189 -6.88 8.36 -2.50
CA PRO A 189 -6.99 7.78 -3.84
C PRO A 189 -8.36 7.99 -4.50
N LEU A 190 -9.46 7.84 -3.74
CA LEU A 190 -10.82 8.08 -4.24
C LEU A 190 -11.02 9.54 -4.65
N ALA A 191 -10.61 10.49 -3.82
CA ALA A 191 -10.68 11.92 -4.14
C ALA A 191 -9.81 12.26 -5.37
N HIS A 192 -8.64 11.63 -5.51
CA HIS A 192 -7.79 11.77 -6.69
C HIS A 192 -8.49 11.26 -7.95
N ARG A 193 -9.12 10.09 -7.89
CA ARG A 193 -9.83 9.49 -9.03
C ARG A 193 -11.02 10.33 -9.48
N LEU A 194 -11.73 10.91 -8.52
CA LEU A 194 -12.85 11.84 -8.80
C LEU A 194 -12.38 13.23 -9.25
N GLY A 195 -11.07 13.49 -9.32
CA GLY A 195 -10.50 14.77 -9.70
C GLY A 195 -10.69 15.87 -8.64
N LEU A 196 -11.06 15.53 -7.39
CA LEU A 196 -11.24 16.45 -6.29
C LEU A 196 -9.89 16.90 -5.71
N ALA A 197 -9.12 17.64 -6.53
CA ALA A 197 -7.71 17.93 -6.27
C ALA A 197 -7.47 18.69 -4.96
N LEU A 198 -8.35 19.61 -4.57
CA LEU A 198 -8.23 20.38 -3.32
C LEU A 198 -8.50 19.48 -2.12
N ILE A 199 -9.63 18.76 -2.09
CA ILE A 199 -9.98 17.85 -0.99
C ILE A 199 -8.88 16.80 -0.83
N LYS A 200 -8.43 16.19 -1.93
CA LYS A 200 -7.32 15.23 -1.94
C LYS A 200 -6.09 15.78 -1.24
N SER A 201 -5.66 16.98 -1.63
CA SER A 201 -4.41 17.55 -1.12
C SER A 201 -4.51 17.98 0.35
N GLU A 202 -5.69 18.43 0.79
CA GLU A 202 -5.91 18.77 2.20
C GLU A 202 -6.05 17.52 3.07
N LEU A 203 -6.70 16.46 2.59
CA LEU A 203 -6.73 15.16 3.27
C LEU A 203 -5.33 14.57 3.44
N GLU A 204 -4.49 14.67 2.39
CA GLU A 204 -3.07 14.28 2.48
C GLU A 204 -2.33 15.06 3.57
N ASP A 205 -2.50 16.37 3.62
CA ASP A 205 -1.83 17.23 4.61
C ASP A 205 -2.32 16.95 6.04
N PHE A 206 -3.63 16.76 6.25
CA PHE A 206 -4.20 16.40 7.55
C PHE A 206 -3.70 15.04 8.02
N ALA A 207 -3.73 14.02 7.16
CA ALA A 207 -3.28 12.69 7.51
C ALA A 207 -1.76 12.65 7.75
N PHE A 208 -0.96 13.30 6.92
CA PHE A 208 0.49 13.40 7.10
C PHE A 208 0.88 14.07 8.42
N LYS A 209 0.15 15.11 8.83
CA LYS A 209 0.36 15.78 10.11
C LYS A 209 0.21 14.82 11.31
N VAL A 210 -0.64 13.80 11.19
CA VAL A 210 -0.86 12.78 12.23
C VAL A 210 0.18 11.67 12.11
N LEU A 211 0.38 11.13 10.90
CA LEU A 211 1.21 9.96 10.65
C LEU A 211 2.71 10.23 10.82
N ASP A 212 3.16 11.41 10.40
CA ASP A 212 4.56 11.82 10.49
C ASP A 212 4.68 13.30 10.90
N ARG A 213 4.35 13.55 12.14
CA ARG A 213 4.34 14.88 12.73
C ARG A 213 5.69 15.58 12.65
N GLN A 214 6.78 14.81 12.81
CA GLN A 214 8.13 15.37 12.83
C GLN A 214 8.49 15.98 11.47
N ASN A 215 8.29 15.24 10.38
CA ASN A 215 8.57 15.73 9.02
C ASN A 215 7.57 16.81 8.60
N TYR A 216 6.29 16.68 8.99
CA TYR A 216 5.29 17.72 8.75
C TYR A 216 5.71 19.06 9.36
N GLU A 217 6.09 19.09 10.65
CA GLU A 217 6.51 20.30 11.35
C GLU A 217 7.85 20.85 10.82
N ALA A 218 8.79 19.98 10.42
CA ALA A 218 10.06 20.38 9.82
C ALA A 218 9.84 21.13 8.50
N ILE A 219 9.01 20.57 7.61
CA ILE A 219 8.64 21.21 6.34
C ILE A 219 7.86 22.50 6.60
N THR A 220 6.87 22.46 7.52
CA THR A 220 6.07 23.64 7.85
C THR A 220 6.92 24.79 8.37
N ARG A 221 7.88 24.52 9.24
CA ARG A 221 8.84 25.54 9.75
C ARG A 221 9.66 26.14 8.62
N LYS A 222 10.21 25.30 7.73
CA LYS A 222 10.95 25.79 6.55
C LYS A 222 10.06 26.63 5.63
N LEU A 223 8.80 26.22 5.45
CA LEU A 223 7.83 26.98 4.64
C LEU A 223 7.34 28.26 5.32
N ASN A 224 7.14 28.29 6.63
CA ASN A 224 6.65 29.47 7.38
C ASN A 224 7.71 30.57 7.50
N MET A 225 8.98 30.23 7.69
CA MET A 225 10.08 31.20 7.69
C MET A 225 10.15 32.03 6.41
N SER A 226 9.58 31.53 5.32
CA SER A 226 9.63 32.20 4.01
C SER A 226 8.27 32.62 3.45
N LYS A 227 7.14 32.46 4.19
CA LYS A 227 5.79 32.76 3.64
C LYS A 227 5.65 34.22 3.21
N ARG A 228 6.02 35.16 4.08
CA ARG A 228 5.95 36.61 3.81
C ARG A 228 6.93 37.03 2.71
N GLU A 229 8.12 36.46 2.72
CA GLU A 229 9.12 36.69 1.67
C GLU A 229 8.66 36.11 0.34
N ARG A 230 8.02 34.94 0.33
CA ARG A 230 7.48 34.33 -0.90
C ARG A 230 6.34 35.13 -1.48
N GLU A 231 5.43 35.63 -0.64
CA GLU A 231 4.34 36.49 -1.08
C GLU A 231 4.86 37.78 -1.73
N ASN A 232 5.88 38.40 -1.14
CA ASN A 232 6.54 39.57 -1.71
C ASN A 232 7.22 39.22 -3.05
N LYS A 233 7.97 38.14 -3.11
CA LYS A 233 8.63 37.66 -4.35
C LYS A 233 7.63 37.34 -5.46
N LEU A 234 6.47 36.74 -5.13
CA LEU A 234 5.41 36.52 -6.12
C LEU A 234 4.82 37.84 -6.63
N GLN A 235 4.63 38.82 -5.76
CA GLN A 235 4.18 40.15 -6.19
C GLN A 235 5.20 40.84 -7.08
N GLU A 236 6.48 40.74 -6.75
CA GLU A 236 7.58 41.24 -7.58
C GLU A 236 7.63 40.57 -8.95
N PHE A 237 7.42 39.23 -8.99
CA PHE A 237 7.35 38.47 -10.23
C PHE A 237 6.14 38.88 -11.10
N VAL A 238 4.99 39.09 -10.52
CA VAL A 238 3.74 39.37 -11.26
C VAL A 238 3.70 40.83 -11.71
N LYS A 239 4.29 41.77 -10.97
CA LYS A 239 4.21 43.21 -11.24
C LYS A 239 4.58 43.62 -12.66
N PRO A 240 5.72 43.16 -13.25
CA PRO A 240 6.08 43.51 -14.64
C PRO A 240 5.25 42.78 -15.70
N LEU A 241 4.56 41.67 -15.33
CA LEU A 241 3.74 40.89 -16.26
C LEU A 241 2.36 41.52 -16.50
N ILE A 242 1.81 42.21 -15.48
CA ILE A 242 0.43 42.75 -15.56
C ILE A 242 0.25 43.65 -16.79
N PRO A 243 1.07 44.70 -17.03
CA PRO A 243 0.84 45.61 -18.17
C PRO A 243 0.95 44.89 -19.51
N LYS A 244 1.89 43.93 -19.65
CA LYS A 244 2.05 43.16 -20.89
C LYS A 244 0.85 42.22 -21.14
N LEU A 245 0.39 41.55 -20.10
CA LEU A 245 -0.79 40.67 -20.19
C LEU A 245 -2.09 41.47 -20.40
N GLU A 246 -2.21 42.64 -19.79
CA GLU A 246 -3.35 43.54 -20.07
C GLU A 246 -3.39 43.99 -21.52
N SER A 247 -2.25 44.49 -22.06
CA SER A 247 -2.18 44.89 -23.46
C SER A 247 -2.50 43.72 -24.40
N LYS A 248 -1.87 42.55 -24.16
CA LYS A 248 -2.08 41.38 -25.00
C LYS A 248 -3.50 40.81 -24.91
N LEU A 249 -4.03 40.60 -23.71
CA LEU A 249 -5.28 39.87 -23.51
C LEU A 249 -6.52 40.80 -23.55
N LYS A 250 -6.47 41.99 -22.89
CA LYS A 250 -7.62 42.86 -22.83
C LYS A 250 -7.75 43.77 -24.05
N GLU A 251 -6.62 44.38 -24.51
CA GLU A 251 -6.67 45.32 -25.62
C GLU A 251 -6.74 44.60 -26.97
N GLU A 252 -5.96 43.51 -27.17
CA GLU A 252 -5.92 42.80 -28.44
C GLU A 252 -7.09 41.78 -28.60
N TYR A 253 -7.42 41.02 -27.54
CA TYR A 253 -8.41 39.94 -27.62
C TYR A 253 -9.68 40.16 -26.81
N ASN A 254 -9.80 41.25 -26.04
CA ASN A 254 -10.92 41.55 -25.13
C ASN A 254 -11.18 40.41 -24.13
N VAL A 255 -10.13 39.74 -23.63
CA VAL A 255 -10.20 38.65 -22.68
C VAL A 255 -9.76 39.09 -21.29
N SER A 256 -10.60 38.87 -20.28
CA SER A 256 -10.20 39.06 -18.88
C SER A 256 -9.40 37.90 -18.34
N PHE A 257 -8.54 38.15 -17.32
CA PHE A 257 -7.73 37.13 -16.69
C PHE A 257 -7.55 37.37 -15.20
N GLU A 258 -7.23 36.34 -14.48
CA GLU A 258 -6.91 36.36 -13.04
C GLU A 258 -5.55 35.69 -12.79
N ILE A 259 -4.77 36.23 -11.86
CA ILE A 259 -3.51 35.63 -11.41
C ILE A 259 -3.63 35.26 -9.94
N HIS A 260 -3.46 33.99 -9.65
CA HIS A 260 -3.50 33.42 -8.30
C HIS A 260 -2.12 32.91 -7.90
N GLY A 261 -1.62 33.31 -6.72
CA GLY A 261 -0.47 32.67 -6.10
C GLY A 261 -0.85 31.27 -5.60
N ARG A 262 -0.02 30.29 -5.90
CA ARG A 262 -0.18 28.91 -5.51
C ARG A 262 0.95 28.48 -4.56
N VAL A 263 0.60 28.01 -3.39
CA VAL A 263 1.52 27.33 -2.48
C VAL A 263 1.28 25.83 -2.60
N LYS A 264 2.35 25.06 -2.70
CA LYS A 264 2.27 23.61 -2.79
C LYS A 264 1.96 23.01 -1.43
N HIS A 265 1.12 21.97 -1.41
CA HIS A 265 0.76 21.23 -0.21
C HIS A 265 1.97 20.50 0.40
N ILE A 266 1.99 20.39 1.73
CA ILE A 266 3.14 19.90 2.52
C ILE A 266 3.48 18.46 2.17
N TYR A 267 2.48 17.58 2.07
CA TYR A 267 2.69 16.19 1.68
C TYR A 267 3.23 16.05 0.25
N SER A 268 2.77 16.90 -0.68
CA SER A 268 3.31 16.92 -2.04
C SER A 268 4.79 17.32 -2.10
N ILE A 269 5.24 18.19 -1.18
CA ILE A 269 6.65 18.57 -1.03
C ILE A 269 7.43 17.39 -0.47
N TYR A 270 6.94 16.77 0.61
CA TYR A 270 7.54 15.60 1.24
C TYR A 270 7.78 14.46 0.24
N ASN A 271 6.75 14.09 -0.52
CA ASN A 271 6.86 13.04 -1.54
C ASN A 271 7.91 13.36 -2.62
N LYS A 272 8.01 14.61 -3.04
CA LYS A 272 9.02 14.98 -4.03
C LYS A 272 10.44 14.95 -3.48
N THR A 273 10.63 15.35 -2.23
CA THR A 273 11.95 15.28 -1.57
C THR A 273 12.37 13.83 -1.35
N LEU A 274 11.45 12.97 -0.91
CA LEU A 274 11.71 11.57 -0.64
C LEU A 274 11.94 10.76 -1.93
N LEU A 275 11.09 10.93 -2.95
CA LEU A 275 11.18 10.19 -4.22
C LEU A 275 12.34 10.64 -5.10
N ARG A 276 12.75 11.91 -5.02
CA ARG A 276 13.80 12.48 -5.88
C ARG A 276 15.14 12.69 -5.18
N GLY A 277 15.19 12.47 -3.86
CA GLY A 277 16.41 12.68 -3.05
C GLY A 277 16.94 14.12 -3.08
N LYS A 278 16.10 15.11 -3.48
CA LYS A 278 16.50 16.51 -3.59
C LYS A 278 16.09 17.28 -2.35
N PRO A 279 16.95 18.15 -1.83
CA PRO A 279 16.58 19.05 -0.73
C PRO A 279 15.43 19.99 -1.17
N ILE A 280 14.67 20.48 -0.18
CA ILE A 280 13.47 21.31 -0.44
C ILE A 280 13.84 22.56 -1.25
N GLU A 281 15.02 23.09 -1.00
CA GLU A 281 15.55 24.31 -1.61
C GLU A 281 15.78 24.18 -3.13
N GLU A 282 15.98 22.95 -3.62
CA GLU A 282 16.19 22.66 -5.04
C GLU A 282 14.88 22.34 -5.81
N LEU A 283 13.73 22.40 -5.16
CA LEU A 283 12.45 22.15 -5.82
C LEU A 283 11.98 23.42 -6.56
N TYR A 284 11.99 23.38 -7.89
CA TYR A 284 11.58 24.52 -8.75
C TYR A 284 10.10 24.90 -8.64
N ASP A 285 9.23 24.03 -8.06
CA ASP A 285 7.79 24.18 -8.02
C ASP A 285 7.18 24.37 -6.62
N LEU A 286 8.01 24.83 -5.67
CA LEU A 286 7.54 25.18 -4.32
C LEU A 286 6.58 26.37 -4.34
N ILE A 287 6.82 27.30 -5.25
CA ILE A 287 6.11 28.53 -5.42
C ILE A 287 5.69 28.63 -6.88
N GLY A 288 4.42 28.90 -7.10
CA GLY A 288 3.91 29.04 -8.43
C GLY A 288 2.82 30.11 -8.51
N ILE A 289 2.48 30.46 -9.73
CA ILE A 289 1.31 31.23 -10.05
C ILE A 289 0.41 30.43 -10.99
N ARG A 290 -0.86 30.73 -10.92
CA ARG A 290 -1.89 30.25 -11.84
C ARG A 290 -2.51 31.44 -12.54
N ILE A 291 -2.53 31.41 -13.86
CA ILE A 291 -3.20 32.42 -14.70
C ILE A 291 -4.42 31.74 -15.32
N ILE A 292 -5.58 32.33 -15.06
CA ILE A 292 -6.88 31.83 -15.53
C ILE A 292 -7.43 32.82 -16.54
N LEU A 293 -7.68 32.36 -17.76
CA LEU A 293 -8.19 33.16 -18.86
C LEU A 293 -9.70 32.94 -18.98
N ASP A 294 -10.45 34.03 -19.10
CA ASP A 294 -11.89 34.00 -19.25
C ASP A 294 -12.32 33.89 -20.74
N THR A 295 -11.95 32.74 -21.31
CA THR A 295 -12.11 32.41 -22.73
C THR A 295 -12.18 30.90 -22.92
N ASP A 296 -12.77 30.46 -24.04
CA ASP A 296 -12.69 29.05 -24.51
C ASP A 296 -11.55 28.84 -25.52
N ASN A 297 -10.83 29.93 -25.94
CA ASN A 297 -9.71 29.82 -26.88
C ASN A 297 -8.44 29.32 -26.15
N GLU A 298 -8.12 28.04 -26.32
CA GLU A 298 -6.96 27.38 -25.72
C GLU A 298 -5.62 27.94 -26.22
N ASN A 299 -5.57 28.48 -27.46
CA ASN A 299 -4.33 29.01 -28.03
C ASN A 299 -3.80 30.21 -27.24
N LEU A 300 -4.67 30.99 -26.63
CA LEU A 300 -4.26 32.12 -25.80
C LEU A 300 -3.45 31.68 -24.56
N CYS A 301 -3.60 30.44 -24.09
CA CYS A 301 -2.77 29.91 -23.02
C CYS A 301 -1.29 29.81 -23.44
N TYR A 302 -1.02 29.46 -24.69
CA TYR A 302 0.36 29.40 -25.24
C TYR A 302 0.92 30.82 -25.43
N GLU A 303 0.13 31.74 -25.94
CA GLU A 303 0.55 33.14 -26.10
C GLU A 303 0.91 33.81 -24.78
N VAL A 304 0.16 33.52 -23.70
CA VAL A 304 0.49 33.98 -22.35
C VAL A 304 1.88 33.49 -21.91
N LEU A 305 2.22 32.21 -22.15
CA LEU A 305 3.55 31.71 -21.79
C LEU A 305 4.67 32.37 -22.60
N GLU A 306 4.43 32.66 -23.89
CA GLU A 306 5.42 33.39 -24.71
C GLU A 306 5.57 34.84 -24.22
N THR A 307 4.45 35.49 -23.87
CA THR A 307 4.49 36.87 -23.30
C THR A 307 5.31 36.91 -21.97
N ILE A 308 5.22 35.86 -21.15
CA ILE A 308 6.01 35.75 -19.92
C ILE A 308 7.48 35.49 -20.26
N ALA A 309 7.77 34.71 -21.31
CA ALA A 309 9.12 34.42 -21.77
C ALA A 309 9.88 35.66 -22.32
N GLU A 310 9.16 36.71 -22.72
CA GLU A 310 9.79 38.00 -23.06
C GLU A 310 10.37 38.74 -21.83
N VAL A 311 9.89 38.40 -20.61
CA VAL A 311 10.34 39.05 -19.37
C VAL A 311 11.26 38.16 -18.56
N TYR A 312 11.00 36.84 -18.55
CA TYR A 312 11.72 35.90 -17.73
C TYR A 312 12.25 34.70 -18.54
N LYS A 313 13.41 34.18 -18.18
CA LYS A 313 14.02 33.05 -18.85
C LYS A 313 13.31 31.76 -18.54
N LYS A 314 12.87 31.01 -19.57
CA LYS A 314 12.32 29.64 -19.41
C LYS A 314 13.43 28.72 -18.88
N ILE A 315 13.03 27.80 -17.99
CA ILE A 315 13.90 26.71 -17.52
C ILE A 315 13.66 25.51 -18.42
N ASP A 316 14.73 24.99 -19.04
CA ASP A 316 14.67 23.86 -19.96
C ASP A 316 14.11 22.60 -19.27
N ASN A 317 13.43 21.74 -20.05
CA ASN A 317 12.84 20.49 -19.60
C ASN A 317 11.75 20.60 -18.49
N THR A 318 11.19 21.80 -18.28
CA THR A 318 10.09 22.00 -17.30
C THR A 318 8.73 22.20 -17.97
N PHE A 319 8.69 22.39 -19.29
CA PHE A 319 7.45 22.55 -20.04
C PHE A 319 6.62 21.26 -20.03
N LYS A 320 5.34 21.38 -19.71
CA LYS A 320 4.37 20.29 -19.75
C LYS A 320 3.07 20.78 -20.37
N ASP A 321 2.67 20.14 -21.44
CA ASP A 321 1.46 20.44 -22.17
C ASP A 321 0.35 19.44 -21.81
N TYR A 322 -0.42 19.77 -20.80
CA TYR A 322 -1.61 19.02 -20.42
C TYR A 322 -2.87 19.51 -21.11
N ILE A 323 -2.79 20.49 -22.02
CA ILE A 323 -3.92 20.86 -22.90
C ILE A 323 -4.02 19.86 -24.03
N LYS A 324 -2.91 19.62 -24.73
CA LYS A 324 -2.83 18.59 -25.81
C LYS A 324 -2.88 17.16 -25.28
N ASN A 325 -2.31 16.93 -24.10
CA ASN A 325 -2.25 15.63 -23.45
C ASN A 325 -2.90 15.69 -22.06
N PRO A 326 -4.24 15.75 -21.96
CA PRO A 326 -4.93 15.79 -20.68
C PRO A 326 -4.57 14.60 -19.78
N LYS A 327 -4.56 14.85 -18.48
CA LYS A 327 -4.40 13.74 -17.53
C LYS A 327 -5.66 12.87 -17.49
N PRO A 328 -5.56 11.60 -17.05
CA PRO A 328 -6.71 10.68 -16.96
C PRO A 328 -7.90 11.21 -16.14
N ASN A 329 -7.66 12.14 -15.23
CA ASN A 329 -8.69 12.81 -14.43
C ASN A 329 -9.26 14.09 -15.09
N GLY A 330 -9.04 14.28 -16.39
CA GLY A 330 -9.51 15.44 -17.14
C GLY A 330 -8.76 16.76 -16.89
N TYR A 331 -7.65 16.72 -16.11
CA TYR A 331 -6.87 17.91 -15.83
C TYR A 331 -6.16 18.44 -17.07
N GLN A 332 -6.39 19.72 -17.39
CA GLN A 332 -5.75 20.45 -18.48
C GLN A 332 -5.11 21.74 -17.96
N SER A 333 -3.88 22.01 -18.39
CA SER A 333 -3.15 23.27 -18.10
C SER A 333 -1.80 23.24 -18.83
N LEU A 334 -1.25 24.38 -19.17
CA LEU A 334 0.17 24.48 -19.53
C LEU A 334 0.99 24.75 -18.27
N HIS A 335 2.13 24.11 -18.13
CA HIS A 335 3.06 24.34 -17.04
C HIS A 335 4.44 24.69 -17.60
N GLN A 336 5.07 25.72 -17.05
CA GLN A 336 6.43 26.11 -17.36
C GLN A 336 7.07 26.77 -16.14
N ALA A 337 8.30 26.41 -15.82
CA ALA A 337 9.07 27.12 -14.80
C ALA A 337 9.90 28.25 -15.42
N PHE A 338 9.95 29.36 -14.73
CA PHE A 338 10.73 30.55 -15.11
C PHE A 338 11.72 30.91 -14.03
N GLN A 339 12.92 31.30 -14.45
CA GLN A 339 13.98 31.79 -13.57
C GLN A 339 13.77 33.30 -13.31
N VAL A 340 13.60 33.66 -12.04
CA VAL A 340 13.43 35.07 -11.60
C VAL A 340 14.74 35.64 -11.10
N SER A 341 15.56 34.82 -10.40
CA SER A 341 16.91 35.13 -9.98
C SER A 341 17.72 33.82 -9.90
N GLU A 342 19.01 33.90 -9.60
CA GLU A 342 19.86 32.69 -9.48
C GLU A 342 19.35 31.67 -8.45
N LEU A 343 18.65 32.13 -7.43
CA LEU A 343 18.13 31.29 -6.33
C LEU A 343 16.58 31.18 -6.26
N PHE A 344 15.87 31.76 -7.25
CA PHE A 344 14.43 31.82 -7.17
C PHE A 344 13.76 31.52 -8.52
N ASN A 345 12.96 30.46 -8.53
CA ASN A 345 12.18 29.99 -9.68
C ASN A 345 10.69 30.01 -9.37
N VAL A 346 9.88 30.26 -10.39
CA VAL A 346 8.40 30.26 -10.29
C VAL A 346 7.82 29.35 -11.34
N GLU A 347 6.99 28.37 -10.91
CA GLU A 347 6.17 27.58 -11.84
C GLU A 347 4.94 28.40 -12.23
N VAL A 348 4.75 28.60 -13.53
CA VAL A 348 3.56 29.25 -14.09
C VAL A 348 2.64 28.19 -14.67
N GLN A 349 1.36 28.22 -14.26
CA GLN A 349 0.29 27.39 -14.79
C GLN A 349 -0.69 28.29 -15.52
N VAL A 350 -0.98 28.00 -16.80
CA VAL A 350 -1.93 28.75 -17.61
C VAL A 350 -3.03 27.85 -18.09
N ARG A 351 -4.27 28.29 -17.91
CA ARG A 351 -5.47 27.54 -18.34
C ARG A 351 -6.69 28.44 -18.51
N THR A 352 -7.67 27.97 -19.26
CA THR A 352 -8.94 28.67 -19.41
C THR A 352 -9.82 28.52 -18.16
N ARG A 353 -10.89 29.31 -18.04
CA ARG A 353 -11.86 29.23 -16.94
C ARG A 353 -12.49 27.84 -16.86
N LYS A 354 -12.86 27.27 -17.99
CA LYS A 354 -13.42 25.91 -18.08
C LYS A 354 -12.43 24.83 -17.58
N MET A 355 -11.16 24.92 -18.01
CA MET A 355 -10.12 24.02 -17.53
C MET A 355 -9.86 24.20 -16.03
N ASP A 356 -9.97 25.42 -15.49
CA ASP A 356 -9.84 25.69 -14.06
C ASP A 356 -10.97 25.03 -13.25
N GLU A 357 -12.21 25.11 -13.73
CA GLU A 357 -13.35 24.47 -13.10
C GLU A 357 -13.20 22.94 -13.07
N ILE A 358 -12.79 22.32 -14.18
CA ILE A 358 -12.52 20.88 -14.25
C ILE A 358 -11.36 20.49 -13.32
N ALA A 359 -10.27 21.28 -13.29
CA ALA A 359 -9.11 20.99 -12.47
C ALA A 359 -9.35 21.14 -10.96
N GLU A 360 -10.27 22.01 -10.54
CA GLU A 360 -10.61 22.26 -9.14
C GLU A 360 -11.69 21.30 -8.62
N ARG A 361 -12.65 20.94 -9.47
CA ARG A 361 -13.87 20.18 -9.11
C ARG A 361 -13.93 18.78 -9.71
N GLY A 362 -13.01 18.45 -10.63
CA GLY A 362 -12.93 17.14 -11.29
C GLY A 362 -14.22 16.79 -12.05
N PHE A 363 -14.62 15.53 -12.02
CA PHE A 363 -15.86 15.06 -12.63
C PHE A 363 -17.11 15.75 -12.08
N ALA A 364 -17.06 16.29 -10.86
CA ALA A 364 -18.14 17.06 -10.27
C ALA A 364 -18.43 18.39 -11.04
N ALA A 365 -17.46 18.92 -11.80
CA ALA A 365 -17.71 20.07 -12.67
C ALA A 365 -18.66 19.73 -13.84
N HIS A 366 -18.56 18.50 -14.38
CA HIS A 366 -19.48 18.00 -15.41
C HIS A 366 -20.90 17.77 -14.89
N TYR A 367 -21.04 17.49 -13.59
CA TYR A 367 -22.34 17.36 -12.92
C TYR A 367 -23.18 18.64 -13.03
N ARG A 368 -22.57 19.81 -12.90
CA ARG A 368 -23.23 21.10 -12.92
C ARG A 368 -23.72 21.51 -14.33
N TYR A 369 -23.01 21.13 -15.37
CA TYR A 369 -23.31 21.51 -16.74
C TYR A 369 -24.51 20.77 -17.31
N LYS A 370 -24.83 19.58 -16.80
CA LYS A 370 -25.93 18.71 -17.27
C LYS A 370 -27.17 18.72 -16.36
N SER A 371 -27.09 19.26 -15.14
CA SER A 371 -28.19 19.26 -14.15
C SER A 371 -29.38 20.15 -14.56
N GLY A 372 -29.31 20.84 -15.71
CA GLY A 372 -30.47 21.62 -16.23
C GLY A 372 -31.65 20.79 -16.73
N LEU A 373 -31.50 19.50 -17.07
CA LEU A 373 -32.59 18.72 -17.71
C LEU A 373 -32.41 17.18 -17.77
N VAL A 374 -31.54 16.51 -16.99
CA VAL A 374 -31.30 15.07 -17.23
C VAL A 374 -31.27 14.22 -15.94
N SER A 375 -31.97 13.07 -16.02
CA SER A 375 -32.09 12.02 -14.99
C SER A 375 -30.72 11.50 -14.48
N ALA A 376 -30.72 10.86 -13.29
CA ALA A 376 -29.55 10.25 -12.64
C ALA A 376 -28.71 9.34 -13.55
N ASP A 377 -29.29 8.81 -14.64
CA ASP A 377 -28.64 7.95 -15.62
C ASP A 377 -27.58 8.66 -16.49
N SER A 378 -27.55 10.01 -16.51
CA SER A 378 -26.59 10.75 -17.35
C SER A 378 -25.27 11.11 -16.67
N ILE A 379 -25.11 10.81 -15.39
CA ILE A 379 -23.87 11.02 -14.62
C ILE A 379 -22.84 9.93 -14.95
N LEU A 380 -23.29 8.77 -15.36
CA LEU A 380 -22.49 7.60 -15.74
C LEU A 380 -21.85 7.74 -17.14
N MET A 381 -21.96 8.88 -17.81
CA MET A 381 -21.56 9.03 -19.21
C MET A 381 -20.16 9.63 -19.45
N ASP A 382 -19.26 9.64 -18.46
CA ASP A 382 -17.84 9.73 -18.78
C ASP A 382 -17.35 8.31 -19.08
N PRO A 383 -16.94 7.99 -20.33
CA PRO A 383 -16.54 6.64 -20.72
C PRO A 383 -15.41 6.08 -19.84
N ASP A 384 -14.53 6.92 -19.34
CA ASP A 384 -13.40 6.51 -18.48
C ASP A 384 -13.85 6.16 -17.06
N PHE A 385 -14.83 6.90 -16.53
CA PHE A 385 -15.42 6.60 -15.23
C PHE A 385 -16.34 5.37 -15.30
N GLU A 386 -17.13 5.23 -16.36
CA GLU A 386 -17.97 4.06 -16.59
C GLU A 386 -17.14 2.79 -16.79
N ASN A 387 -16.06 2.85 -17.59
CA ASN A 387 -15.14 1.74 -17.74
C ASN A 387 -14.50 1.34 -16.41
N TRP A 388 -14.07 2.32 -15.62
CA TRP A 388 -13.49 2.04 -14.31
C TRP A 388 -14.52 1.42 -13.34
N THR A 389 -15.72 1.94 -13.27
CA THR A 389 -16.78 1.34 -12.43
C THR A 389 -17.13 -0.07 -12.88
N ASN A 390 -17.14 -0.34 -14.18
CA ASN A 390 -17.34 -1.67 -14.72
C ASN A 390 -16.17 -2.62 -14.41
N GLU A 391 -14.92 -2.15 -14.47
CA GLU A 391 -13.75 -2.93 -14.03
C GLU A 391 -13.82 -3.27 -12.53
N VAL A 392 -14.18 -2.29 -11.69
CA VAL A 392 -14.38 -2.51 -10.25
C VAL A 392 -15.53 -3.48 -9.99
N ARG A 393 -16.65 -3.35 -10.71
CA ARG A 393 -17.79 -4.28 -10.63
C ARG A 393 -17.37 -5.70 -10.97
N LYS A 394 -16.62 -5.86 -12.06
CA LYS A 394 -16.09 -7.15 -12.51
C LYS A 394 -15.17 -7.79 -11.46
N LEU A 395 -14.26 -7.02 -10.89
CA LEU A 395 -13.38 -7.47 -9.80
C LEU A 395 -14.16 -7.98 -8.59
N LEU A 396 -15.23 -7.28 -8.21
CA LEU A 396 -16.03 -7.61 -7.02
C LEU A 396 -17.00 -8.78 -7.23
N LEU A 397 -17.57 -8.92 -8.46
CA LEU A 397 -18.57 -9.93 -8.75
C LEU A 397 -17.97 -11.26 -9.25
N GLU A 398 -16.83 -11.22 -9.97
CA GLU A 398 -16.19 -12.44 -10.48
C GLU A 398 -15.28 -13.14 -9.45
N ASN A 399 -15.06 -12.54 -8.28
CA ASN A 399 -14.13 -13.03 -7.27
C ASN A 399 -14.76 -13.11 -5.87
N GLU A 400 -15.93 -13.72 -5.75
CA GLU A 400 -16.61 -13.95 -4.45
C GLU A 400 -15.73 -14.72 -3.44
N GLU A 401 -14.74 -15.49 -3.90
CA GLU A 401 -13.81 -16.28 -3.07
C GLU A 401 -12.51 -15.53 -2.68
N LEU A 402 -12.28 -14.31 -3.20
CA LEU A 402 -11.09 -13.56 -2.80
C LEU A 402 -11.24 -13.04 -1.36
N SER A 403 -10.18 -13.24 -0.58
CA SER A 403 -10.09 -12.59 0.74
C SER A 403 -10.15 -11.06 0.58
N ASP A 404 -10.78 -10.41 1.52
CA ASP A 404 -11.01 -8.97 1.52
C ASP A 404 -9.73 -8.14 1.37
N SER A 405 -8.58 -8.64 1.89
CA SER A 405 -7.26 -8.02 1.69
C SER A 405 -6.84 -7.99 0.22
N LYS A 406 -7.15 -9.05 -0.55
CA LYS A 406 -6.82 -9.11 -1.98
C LYS A 406 -7.74 -8.22 -2.82
N ILE A 407 -9.02 -8.06 -2.41
CA ILE A 407 -9.94 -7.09 -3.02
C ILE A 407 -9.41 -5.67 -2.81
N PHE A 408 -8.95 -5.37 -1.59
CA PHE A 408 -8.39 -4.06 -1.25
C PHE A 408 -7.09 -3.75 -2.02
N GLU A 409 -6.17 -4.72 -2.12
CA GLU A 409 -4.96 -4.57 -2.94
C GLU A 409 -5.27 -4.33 -4.42
N ALA A 410 -6.20 -5.11 -4.99
CA ALA A 410 -6.61 -4.96 -6.38
C ALA A 410 -7.31 -3.62 -6.63
N PHE A 411 -8.10 -3.16 -5.68
CA PHE A 411 -8.79 -1.87 -5.74
C PHE A 411 -7.82 -0.69 -5.64
N ASN A 412 -6.92 -0.67 -4.65
CA ASN A 412 -5.90 0.37 -4.51
C ASN A 412 -4.98 0.43 -5.72
N PHE A 413 -4.64 -0.71 -6.29
CA PHE A 413 -3.87 -0.78 -7.51
C PHE A 413 -4.58 -0.08 -8.68
N ASN A 414 -5.88 -0.30 -8.86
CA ASN A 414 -6.68 0.34 -9.91
C ASN A 414 -6.94 1.84 -9.67
N LEU A 415 -6.97 2.28 -8.42
CA LEU A 415 -7.15 3.70 -8.06
C LEU A 415 -5.94 4.58 -8.40
N LEU A 416 -4.72 4.03 -8.28
CA LEU A 416 -3.47 4.79 -8.35
C LEU A 416 -2.81 4.77 -9.72
N SER A 417 -3.26 3.91 -10.63
CA SER A 417 -2.58 3.74 -11.93
C SER A 417 -2.94 4.85 -12.93
N ASP A 418 -1.95 5.66 -13.29
CA ASP A 418 -1.97 6.41 -14.55
C ASP A 418 -2.03 5.40 -15.71
N LYS A 419 -2.91 5.60 -16.69
CA LYS A 419 -3.06 4.69 -17.84
C LYS A 419 -2.19 5.12 -19.01
N ILE A 420 -1.77 4.15 -19.83
CA ILE A 420 -1.15 4.36 -21.13
C ILE A 420 -2.02 3.73 -22.22
N TYR A 421 -2.02 4.32 -23.40
CA TYR A 421 -2.71 3.79 -24.59
C TYR A 421 -1.67 3.14 -25.50
N VAL A 422 -1.85 1.85 -25.76
CA VAL A 422 -0.96 1.05 -26.62
C VAL A 422 -1.78 0.47 -27.77
N LEU A 423 -1.23 0.52 -28.97
CA LEU A 423 -1.92 0.09 -30.17
C LEU A 423 -1.44 -1.30 -30.63
N THR A 424 -2.36 -2.12 -31.11
CA THR A 424 -2.00 -3.29 -31.92
C THR A 424 -1.59 -2.86 -33.35
N PRO A 425 -0.95 -3.72 -34.13
CA PRO A 425 -0.64 -3.42 -35.55
C PRO A 425 -1.88 -3.08 -36.39
N GLU A 426 -3.05 -3.55 -35.96
CA GLU A 426 -4.35 -3.28 -36.63
C GLU A 426 -5.01 -2.00 -36.12
N ASN A 427 -4.29 -1.19 -35.30
CA ASN A 427 -4.75 0.04 -34.68
C ASN A 427 -5.83 -0.12 -33.59
N ASP A 428 -5.99 -1.32 -33.03
CA ASP A 428 -6.83 -1.50 -31.86
C ASP A 428 -6.15 -0.89 -30.63
N VAL A 429 -6.86 -0.02 -29.92
CA VAL A 429 -6.36 0.63 -28.71
C VAL A 429 -6.57 -0.28 -27.51
N LYS A 430 -5.49 -0.56 -26.78
CA LYS A 430 -5.52 -1.21 -25.45
C LYS A 430 -5.09 -0.21 -24.38
N VAL A 431 -5.89 -0.08 -23.36
CA VAL A 431 -5.63 0.82 -22.24
C VAL A 431 -4.96 0.01 -21.11
N LEU A 432 -3.75 0.40 -20.73
CA LEU A 432 -2.97 -0.28 -19.71
C LEU A 432 -2.53 0.71 -18.61
N PRO A 433 -2.25 0.25 -17.39
CA PRO A 433 -1.65 1.08 -16.36
C PRO A 433 -0.28 1.62 -16.79
N LYS A 434 0.09 2.79 -16.33
CA LYS A 434 1.44 3.33 -16.53
C LYS A 434 2.48 2.42 -15.87
N GLY A 435 3.51 2.07 -16.63
CA GLY A 435 4.52 1.11 -16.22
C GLY A 435 4.21 -0.33 -16.64
N ALA A 436 3.07 -0.56 -17.32
CA ALA A 436 2.76 -1.85 -17.93
C ALA A 436 3.84 -2.27 -18.93
N THR A 437 4.10 -3.56 -18.97
CA THR A 437 5.12 -4.19 -19.80
C THR A 437 4.54 -4.76 -21.10
N VAL A 438 5.40 -5.18 -22.01
CA VAL A 438 5.02 -5.96 -23.19
C VAL A 438 4.21 -7.19 -22.80
N LEU A 439 4.54 -7.81 -21.69
CA LEU A 439 3.84 -8.98 -21.17
C LEU A 439 2.41 -8.64 -20.73
N ASP A 440 2.21 -7.51 -20.03
CA ASP A 440 0.88 -6.99 -19.68
C ASP A 440 0.02 -6.78 -20.94
N PHE A 441 0.63 -6.20 -21.97
CA PHE A 441 -0.04 -5.97 -23.25
C PHE A 441 -0.41 -7.30 -23.92
N ALA A 442 0.49 -8.28 -23.94
CA ALA A 442 0.23 -9.60 -24.50
C ALA A 442 -0.99 -10.28 -23.85
N TYR A 443 -1.06 -10.27 -22.50
CA TYR A 443 -2.23 -10.76 -21.76
C TYR A 443 -3.49 -9.92 -21.98
N SER A 444 -3.35 -8.63 -22.24
CA SER A 444 -4.51 -7.79 -22.57
C SER A 444 -5.15 -8.16 -23.90
N VAL A 445 -4.35 -8.63 -24.87
CA VAL A 445 -4.80 -9.08 -26.19
C VAL A 445 -5.41 -10.49 -26.08
N HIS A 446 -4.62 -11.49 -25.70
CA HIS A 446 -5.07 -12.87 -25.51
C HIS A 446 -4.22 -13.60 -24.47
N THR A 447 -4.84 -14.49 -23.68
CA THR A 447 -4.14 -15.23 -22.62
C THR A 447 -3.02 -16.11 -23.17
N ASP A 448 -3.25 -16.80 -24.29
CA ASP A 448 -2.23 -17.67 -24.90
C ASP A 448 -1.03 -16.89 -25.45
N LEU A 449 -1.28 -15.69 -26.01
CA LEU A 449 -0.19 -14.81 -26.43
C LEU A 449 0.63 -14.34 -25.22
N GLY A 450 -0.03 -14.10 -24.09
CA GLY A 450 0.63 -13.80 -22.82
C GLY A 450 1.47 -14.96 -22.32
N ASN A 451 0.91 -16.17 -22.27
CA ASN A 451 1.61 -17.37 -21.77
C ASN A 451 2.86 -17.71 -22.60
N HIS A 452 2.85 -17.43 -23.89
CA HIS A 452 3.95 -17.77 -24.81
C HIS A 452 4.70 -16.52 -25.31
N CYS A 453 4.64 -15.40 -24.57
CA CYS A 453 5.26 -14.14 -24.97
C CYS A 453 6.79 -14.20 -24.87
N LEU A 454 7.46 -14.17 -26.01
CA LEU A 454 8.92 -14.06 -26.13
C LEU A 454 9.38 -12.60 -26.01
N GLY A 455 8.52 -11.64 -26.42
CA GLY A 455 8.81 -10.22 -26.47
C GLY A 455 7.90 -9.50 -27.46
N ALA A 456 8.32 -8.35 -27.95
CA ALA A 456 7.59 -7.59 -28.93
C ALA A 456 8.48 -6.79 -29.86
N LYS A 457 7.90 -6.39 -31.00
CA LYS A 457 8.44 -5.36 -31.89
C LYS A 457 7.65 -4.09 -31.67
N ILE A 458 8.32 -3.02 -31.20
CA ILE A 458 7.71 -1.72 -30.90
C ILE A 458 7.93 -0.77 -32.08
N ASP A 459 6.85 -0.10 -32.51
CA ASP A 459 6.82 0.92 -33.58
C ASP A 459 7.45 0.44 -34.90
N ASN A 460 7.39 -0.87 -35.17
CA ASN A 460 8.05 -1.54 -36.30
C ASN A 460 9.57 -1.33 -36.40
N LYS A 461 10.21 -0.80 -35.36
CA LYS A 461 11.65 -0.40 -35.36
C LYS A 461 12.50 -1.22 -34.41
N ARG A 462 12.00 -1.50 -33.20
CA ARG A 462 12.82 -2.08 -32.11
C ARG A 462 12.20 -3.37 -31.59
N THR A 463 12.99 -4.44 -31.52
CA THR A 463 12.62 -5.68 -30.84
C THR A 463 13.07 -5.60 -29.38
N CYS A 464 12.22 -6.01 -28.46
CA CYS A 464 12.47 -5.99 -27.02
C CYS A 464 11.92 -7.26 -26.33
N GLY A 465 12.38 -7.49 -25.10
CA GLY A 465 11.91 -8.62 -24.28
C GLY A 465 10.51 -8.37 -23.68
N PRO A 466 9.95 -9.41 -23.01
CA PRO A 466 8.59 -9.37 -22.48
C PRO A 466 8.41 -8.37 -21.31
N PHE A 467 9.48 -8.04 -20.61
CA PHE A 467 9.46 -7.17 -19.43
C PHE A 467 9.74 -5.70 -19.72
N GLU A 468 9.93 -5.34 -20.99
CA GLU A 468 10.12 -3.94 -21.41
C GLU A 468 8.86 -3.13 -21.11
N LYS A 469 9.03 -1.97 -20.47
CA LYS A 469 7.93 -1.05 -20.13
C LYS A 469 7.46 -0.32 -21.38
N LEU A 470 6.15 -0.26 -21.54
CA LEU A 470 5.51 0.42 -22.66
C LEU A 470 5.27 1.90 -22.34
N SER A 471 5.28 2.69 -23.39
CA SER A 471 4.96 4.12 -23.35
C SER A 471 3.67 4.41 -24.12
N ASN A 472 3.04 5.54 -23.79
CA ASN A 472 1.82 5.97 -24.44
C ASN A 472 2.03 6.14 -25.96
N GLY A 473 1.13 5.58 -26.77
CA GLY A 473 1.18 5.64 -28.23
C GLY A 473 2.06 4.60 -28.91
N ASN A 474 2.72 3.68 -28.16
CA ASN A 474 3.46 2.60 -28.81
C ASN A 474 2.56 1.68 -29.65
N ILE A 475 3.03 1.31 -30.83
CA ILE A 475 2.44 0.24 -31.66
C ILE A 475 3.22 -1.04 -31.36
N VAL A 476 2.55 -2.06 -30.83
CA VAL A 476 3.20 -3.26 -30.28
C VAL A 476 2.74 -4.51 -31.01
N GLN A 477 3.67 -5.17 -31.70
CA GLN A 477 3.50 -6.47 -32.30
C GLN A 477 4.13 -7.54 -31.40
N ILE A 478 3.32 -8.45 -30.85
CA ILE A 478 3.79 -9.50 -29.94
C ILE A 478 4.55 -10.58 -30.74
N LEU A 479 5.70 -10.97 -30.21
CA LEU A 479 6.47 -12.13 -30.64
C LEU A 479 6.22 -13.25 -29.63
N TYR A 480 5.81 -14.43 -30.11
CA TYR A 480 5.48 -15.56 -29.26
C TYR A 480 6.26 -16.83 -29.68
N SER A 481 6.41 -17.77 -28.76
CA SER A 481 7.02 -19.07 -28.98
C SER A 481 6.43 -20.09 -28.00
N GLU A 482 5.99 -21.24 -28.50
CA GLU A 482 5.46 -22.36 -27.69
C GLU A 482 6.47 -22.93 -26.67
N ARG A 483 7.76 -22.60 -26.82
CA ARG A 483 8.82 -23.02 -25.90
C ARG A 483 8.92 -22.12 -24.65
N VAL A 484 8.24 -20.99 -24.65
CA VAL A 484 8.20 -20.03 -23.54
C VAL A 484 6.98 -20.35 -22.70
N GLU A 485 7.17 -20.44 -21.39
CA GLU A 485 6.11 -20.69 -20.41
C GLU A 485 6.27 -19.73 -19.23
N PRO A 486 5.16 -19.31 -18.60
CA PRO A 486 5.20 -18.49 -17.40
C PRO A 486 5.95 -19.16 -16.25
N ASP A 487 6.75 -18.37 -15.54
CA ASP A 487 7.34 -18.73 -14.25
C ASP A 487 6.98 -17.70 -13.17
N GLU A 488 7.32 -17.99 -11.90
CA GLU A 488 6.96 -17.12 -10.77
C GLU A 488 7.57 -15.72 -10.87
N SER A 489 8.76 -15.58 -11.50
CA SER A 489 9.44 -14.29 -11.66
C SER A 489 8.65 -13.31 -12.55
N TRP A 490 7.78 -13.83 -13.42
CA TRP A 490 6.93 -12.98 -14.26
C TRP A 490 5.98 -12.10 -13.47
N LEU A 491 5.57 -12.56 -12.26
CA LEU A 491 4.68 -11.81 -11.37
C LEU A 491 5.28 -10.49 -10.87
N ASP A 492 6.62 -10.43 -10.78
CA ASP A 492 7.34 -9.23 -10.33
C ASP A 492 7.43 -8.16 -11.43
N HIS A 493 7.22 -8.56 -12.68
CA HIS A 493 7.37 -7.72 -13.86
C HIS A 493 6.05 -7.22 -14.46
N VAL A 494 4.93 -7.87 -14.12
CA VAL A 494 3.62 -7.46 -14.62
C VAL A 494 2.89 -6.55 -13.64
N VAL A 495 2.18 -5.58 -14.20
CA VAL A 495 1.46 -4.55 -13.45
C VAL A 495 -0.04 -4.84 -13.41
N THR A 496 -0.62 -5.41 -14.50
CA THR A 496 -2.07 -5.63 -14.64
C THR A 496 -2.56 -6.82 -13.82
N SER A 497 -3.75 -6.70 -13.21
CA SER A 497 -4.42 -7.82 -12.54
C SER A 497 -4.69 -8.97 -13.49
N LYS A 498 -5.14 -8.68 -14.73
CA LYS A 498 -5.40 -9.70 -15.75
C LYS A 498 -4.17 -10.59 -16.04
N ALA A 499 -2.98 -9.98 -16.19
CA ALA A 499 -1.74 -10.72 -16.38
C ALA A 499 -1.38 -11.54 -15.13
N LYS A 500 -1.45 -10.93 -13.95
CA LYS A 500 -1.17 -11.61 -12.67
C LYS A 500 -2.08 -12.81 -12.45
N ASP A 501 -3.37 -12.67 -12.69
CA ASP A 501 -4.35 -13.74 -12.50
C ASP A 501 -4.15 -14.87 -13.54
N ALA A 502 -3.87 -14.52 -14.80
CA ALA A 502 -3.58 -15.50 -15.83
C ALA A 502 -2.30 -16.30 -15.53
N ILE A 503 -1.22 -15.62 -15.11
CA ILE A 503 0.03 -16.27 -14.70
C ILE A 503 -0.21 -17.19 -13.50
N LYS A 504 -0.87 -16.72 -12.44
CA LYS A 504 -1.20 -17.53 -11.27
C LYS A 504 -2.03 -18.75 -11.63
N LYS A 505 -3.03 -18.58 -12.48
CA LYS A 505 -3.87 -19.69 -12.97
C LYS A 505 -3.05 -20.72 -13.73
N TYR A 506 -2.18 -20.27 -14.64
CA TYR A 506 -1.30 -21.17 -15.40
C TYR A 506 -0.38 -21.95 -14.48
N LEU A 507 0.30 -21.27 -13.55
CA LEU A 507 1.21 -21.89 -12.58
C LEU A 507 0.47 -22.89 -11.68
N ALA A 508 -0.75 -22.55 -11.21
CA ALA A 508 -1.59 -23.45 -10.43
C ALA A 508 -1.99 -24.70 -11.23
N GLN A 509 -2.39 -24.55 -12.48
CA GLN A 509 -2.71 -25.67 -13.38
C GLN A 509 -1.49 -26.55 -13.63
N LYS A 510 -0.33 -25.95 -13.94
CA LYS A 510 0.94 -26.65 -14.12
C LYS A 510 1.31 -27.42 -12.86
N ARG A 511 1.22 -26.77 -11.68
CA ARG A 511 1.46 -27.41 -10.39
C ARG A 511 0.55 -28.61 -10.17
N GLN A 512 -0.74 -28.47 -10.43
CA GLN A 512 -1.72 -29.55 -10.28
C GLN A 512 -1.44 -30.71 -11.23
N SER A 513 -1.04 -30.45 -12.47
CA SER A 513 -0.64 -31.47 -13.44
C SER A 513 0.57 -32.26 -12.96
N LEU A 514 1.61 -31.57 -12.45
CA LEU A 514 2.81 -32.20 -11.89
C LEU A 514 2.50 -33.08 -10.68
N ILE A 515 1.61 -32.59 -9.77
CA ILE A 515 1.15 -33.35 -8.61
C ILE A 515 0.41 -34.62 -9.06
N THR A 516 -0.48 -34.51 -10.04
CA THR A 516 -1.24 -35.67 -10.55
C THR A 516 -0.32 -36.70 -11.15
N SER A 517 0.61 -36.28 -12.00
CA SER A 517 1.61 -37.18 -12.61
C SER A 517 2.52 -37.84 -11.55
N GLY A 518 2.96 -37.08 -10.55
CA GLY A 518 3.77 -37.63 -9.45
C GLY A 518 2.99 -38.65 -8.59
N LYS A 519 1.67 -38.42 -8.38
CA LYS A 519 0.79 -39.40 -7.72
C LYS A 519 0.68 -40.70 -8.51
N GLU A 520 0.53 -40.60 -9.81
CA GLU A 520 0.50 -41.79 -10.70
C GLU A 520 1.81 -42.57 -10.66
N ILE A 521 2.96 -41.87 -10.72
CA ILE A 521 4.28 -42.51 -10.60
C ILE A 521 4.38 -43.24 -9.26
N PHE A 522 4.03 -42.60 -8.14
CA PHE A 522 4.11 -43.20 -6.82
C PHE A 522 3.19 -44.40 -6.66
N SER A 523 1.94 -44.29 -7.09
CA SER A 523 0.96 -45.38 -7.05
C SER A 523 1.42 -46.60 -7.88
N ASN A 524 2.03 -46.35 -9.05
CA ASN A 524 2.59 -47.42 -9.90
C ASN A 524 3.78 -48.13 -9.20
N LEU A 525 4.67 -47.36 -8.55
CA LEU A 525 5.76 -47.93 -7.77
C LEU A 525 5.26 -48.77 -6.59
N ILE A 526 4.26 -48.29 -5.86
CA ILE A 526 3.65 -49.03 -4.74
C ILE A 526 3.01 -50.36 -5.21
N LYS A 527 2.37 -50.35 -6.39
CA LYS A 527 1.79 -51.58 -7.01
C LYS A 527 2.88 -52.57 -7.42
N GLU A 528 3.97 -52.10 -8.02
CA GLU A 528 5.11 -52.90 -8.47
C GLU A 528 5.71 -53.71 -7.32
N TYR A 529 5.83 -53.08 -6.12
CA TYR A 529 6.37 -53.74 -4.92
C TYR A 529 5.29 -54.43 -4.04
N LYS A 530 4.04 -54.57 -4.51
CA LYS A 530 2.89 -55.20 -3.82
C LYS A 530 2.56 -54.60 -2.43
N LEU A 531 2.68 -53.29 -2.29
CA LEU A 531 2.52 -52.56 -1.04
C LEU A 531 1.20 -51.73 -0.99
N SER A 532 0.26 -51.96 -1.91
CA SER A 532 -0.95 -51.10 -2.11
C SER A 532 -1.84 -51.00 -0.83
N SER A 533 -1.88 -52.03 0.04
CA SER A 533 -2.64 -52.00 1.29
C SER A 533 -2.06 -50.99 2.33
N LYS A 534 -0.87 -50.46 2.13
CA LYS A 534 -0.14 -49.58 3.04
C LYS A 534 0.29 -48.23 2.41
N GLU A 535 -0.26 -47.87 1.25
CA GLU A 535 0.13 -46.71 0.47
C GLU A 535 0.20 -45.41 1.29
N ASN A 536 -0.85 -45.07 2.04
CA ASN A 536 -0.89 -43.87 2.88
C ASN A 536 0.16 -43.89 4.00
N SER A 537 0.41 -45.05 4.61
CA SER A 537 1.41 -45.19 5.66
C SER A 537 2.83 -45.03 5.09
N ILE A 538 3.06 -45.63 3.93
CA ILE A 538 4.35 -45.52 3.23
C ILE A 538 4.58 -44.09 2.75
N LEU A 539 3.57 -43.43 2.20
CA LEU A 539 3.66 -42.03 1.81
C LEU A 539 4.05 -41.12 2.98
N SER A 540 3.44 -41.33 4.14
CA SER A 540 3.79 -40.59 5.35
C SER A 540 5.25 -40.78 5.74
N GLU A 541 5.74 -42.06 5.72
CA GLU A 541 7.12 -42.38 6.10
C GLU A 541 8.14 -41.89 5.04
N VAL A 542 7.85 -42.02 3.75
CA VAL A 542 8.68 -41.55 2.66
C VAL A 542 8.87 -40.03 2.76
N LYS A 543 7.78 -39.27 2.98
CA LYS A 543 7.87 -37.81 3.20
C LYS A 543 8.78 -37.48 4.40
N ASN A 544 8.64 -38.22 5.48
CA ASN A 544 9.48 -38.01 6.66
C ASN A 544 10.95 -38.33 6.42
N ILE A 545 11.25 -39.40 5.70
CA ILE A 545 12.61 -39.83 5.37
C ILE A 545 13.33 -38.80 4.46
N PHE A 546 12.61 -38.35 3.40
CA PHE A 546 13.20 -37.45 2.41
C PHE A 546 12.93 -35.97 2.69
N LEU A 547 12.40 -35.62 3.87
CA LEU A 547 12.21 -34.26 4.37
C LEU A 547 11.25 -33.38 3.53
N PHE A 548 10.17 -33.95 3.04
CA PHE A 548 9.12 -33.18 2.39
C PHE A 548 8.14 -32.58 3.39
N PRO A 549 7.80 -31.28 3.30
CA PRO A 549 6.86 -30.64 4.20
C PRO A 549 5.42 -31.12 3.97
N ASP A 550 5.03 -31.34 2.71
CA ASP A 550 3.72 -31.83 2.35
C ASP A 550 3.76 -32.91 1.23
N SER A 551 2.61 -33.46 0.90
CA SER A 551 2.48 -34.49 -0.13
C SER A 551 2.56 -33.93 -1.55
N ASP A 552 2.14 -32.69 -1.75
CA ASP A 552 2.08 -32.06 -3.08
C ASP A 552 3.48 -31.74 -3.56
N GLU A 553 4.34 -31.20 -2.67
CA GLU A 553 5.74 -30.93 -2.97
C GLU A 553 6.50 -32.23 -3.26
N PHE A 554 6.22 -33.29 -2.48
CA PHE A 554 6.78 -34.62 -2.74
C PHE A 554 6.41 -35.13 -4.14
N PHE A 555 5.14 -35.07 -4.54
CA PHE A 555 4.71 -35.56 -5.83
C PHE A 555 5.25 -34.73 -6.99
N MET A 556 5.36 -33.41 -6.82
CA MET A 556 5.96 -32.56 -7.83
C MET A 556 7.43 -32.89 -8.07
N GLU A 557 8.20 -33.05 -6.98
CA GLU A 557 9.61 -33.38 -7.09
C GLU A 557 9.82 -34.82 -7.61
N LEU A 558 8.96 -35.75 -7.21
CA LEU A 558 8.98 -37.12 -7.72
C LEU A 558 8.78 -37.20 -9.23
N HIS A 559 7.97 -36.28 -9.82
CA HIS A 559 7.82 -36.18 -11.26
C HIS A 559 9.10 -35.70 -11.93
N ASN A 560 9.76 -34.70 -11.36
CA ASN A 560 10.88 -34.00 -11.99
C ASN A 560 12.25 -34.63 -11.74
N ASP A 561 12.41 -35.38 -10.62
CA ASP A 561 13.69 -35.89 -10.16
C ASP A 561 13.78 -37.42 -10.33
N THR A 562 14.52 -37.88 -11.35
CA THR A 562 14.77 -39.27 -11.65
C THR A 562 15.64 -39.97 -10.58
N GLU A 563 16.52 -39.20 -9.91
CA GLU A 563 17.35 -39.74 -8.81
C GLU A 563 16.49 -40.01 -7.57
N LEU A 564 15.54 -39.11 -7.27
CA LEU A 564 14.54 -39.32 -6.22
C LEU A 564 13.69 -40.57 -6.52
N GLN A 565 13.20 -40.71 -7.78
CA GLN A 565 12.46 -41.90 -8.18
C GLN A 565 13.26 -43.20 -7.92
N GLN A 566 14.56 -43.22 -8.28
CA GLN A 566 15.39 -44.38 -8.07
C GLN A 566 15.61 -44.66 -6.57
N ASN A 567 15.85 -43.63 -5.75
CA ASN A 567 16.03 -43.84 -4.29
C ASN A 567 14.74 -44.30 -3.61
N ILE A 568 13.55 -43.91 -4.12
CA ILE A 568 12.27 -44.43 -3.65
C ILE A 568 12.08 -45.87 -4.06
N LYS A 569 12.45 -46.27 -5.28
CA LYS A 569 12.45 -47.69 -5.69
C LYS A 569 13.34 -48.53 -4.79
N ASP A 570 14.57 -48.08 -4.54
CA ASP A 570 15.51 -48.77 -3.66
C ASP A 570 14.96 -48.90 -2.20
N LEU A 571 14.26 -47.86 -1.71
CA LEU A 571 13.60 -47.88 -0.39
C LEU A 571 12.41 -48.85 -0.37
N LEU A 572 11.56 -48.86 -1.39
CA LEU A 572 10.39 -49.76 -1.46
C LEU A 572 10.84 -51.22 -1.60
N ALA A 573 11.88 -51.49 -2.39
CA ALA A 573 12.50 -52.79 -2.48
C ALA A 573 13.05 -53.28 -1.12
N PHE A 574 13.72 -52.41 -0.36
CA PHE A 574 14.19 -52.66 0.98
C PHE A 574 13.08 -52.97 1.97
N ILE A 575 11.97 -52.19 1.90
CA ILE A 575 10.78 -52.39 2.75
C ILE A 575 10.09 -53.72 2.39
N SER A 576 9.90 -54.04 1.10
CA SER A 576 9.23 -55.25 0.65
C SER A 576 10.02 -56.54 1.00
N SER A 577 11.34 -56.48 1.02
CA SER A 577 12.20 -57.61 1.37
C SER A 577 12.31 -57.92 2.89
N ASN A 578 11.79 -57.01 3.76
CA ASN A 578 11.91 -57.14 5.21
C ASN A 578 10.53 -57.17 5.89
N GLU A 579 9.95 -58.39 6.07
CA GLU A 579 8.64 -58.56 6.69
C GLU A 579 8.48 -57.91 8.08
N SER A 580 9.55 -57.84 8.90
CA SER A 580 9.50 -57.20 10.22
C SER A 580 9.30 -55.66 10.12
N LEU A 581 9.77 -55.04 9.06
CA LEU A 581 9.63 -53.59 8.82
C LEU A 581 8.25 -53.22 8.28
N THR A 582 7.59 -54.14 7.59
CA THR A 582 6.23 -53.94 7.11
C THR A 582 5.18 -53.88 8.23
N LYS A 583 5.49 -54.46 9.42
CA LYS A 583 4.57 -54.47 10.61
C LYS A 583 4.74 -53.26 11.50
N THR A 584 5.90 -52.58 11.51
CA THR A 584 6.22 -51.41 12.35
C THR A 584 6.86 -50.28 11.53
N LEU A 585 6.11 -49.74 10.59
CA LEU A 585 6.58 -48.60 9.79
C LEU A 585 6.68 -47.35 10.70
N LYS A 586 7.82 -47.15 11.35
CA LYS A 586 8.17 -45.90 12.05
C LYS A 586 9.55 -45.44 11.53
N TRP A 587 9.62 -44.25 10.98
CA TRP A 587 10.81 -43.68 10.37
C TRP A 587 12.04 -43.73 11.28
N LYS A 588 11.89 -43.53 12.59
CA LYS A 588 12.98 -43.60 13.57
C LYS A 588 13.67 -44.98 13.61
N THR A 589 12.94 -46.03 13.34
CA THR A 589 13.45 -47.43 13.27
C THR A 589 13.99 -47.73 11.88
N LEU A 590 13.40 -47.16 10.84
CA LEU A 590 13.80 -47.34 9.45
C LEU A 590 15.14 -46.65 9.14
N ILE A 591 15.32 -45.40 9.58
CA ILE A 591 16.48 -44.58 9.19
C ILE A 591 17.82 -45.20 9.63
N ASN A 592 17.83 -45.89 10.79
CA ASN A 592 19.05 -46.58 11.26
C ASN A 592 19.40 -47.80 10.42
N LYS A 593 18.43 -48.43 9.76
CA LYS A 593 18.59 -49.65 8.97
C LYS A 593 18.67 -49.42 7.47
N LEU A 594 18.53 -48.15 6.99
CA LEU A 594 18.57 -47.82 5.57
C LEU A 594 19.93 -48.19 4.94
N PRO A 595 19.94 -48.60 3.66
CA PRO A 595 21.13 -48.75 2.87
C PRO A 595 21.99 -47.47 2.85
N THR A 596 23.33 -47.63 2.80
CA THR A 596 24.28 -46.50 2.83
C THR A 596 24.03 -45.50 1.71
N LYS A 597 23.66 -45.97 0.52
CA LYS A 597 23.32 -45.11 -0.64
C LYS A 597 22.16 -44.17 -0.36
N ILE A 598 21.09 -44.66 0.24
CA ILE A 598 19.91 -43.81 0.59
C ILE A 598 20.30 -42.83 1.68
N LYS A 599 21.08 -43.22 2.67
CA LYS A 599 21.57 -42.31 3.73
C LYS A 599 22.41 -41.16 3.16
N GLN A 600 23.29 -41.43 2.21
CA GLN A 600 24.09 -40.40 1.53
C GLN A 600 23.24 -39.45 0.74
N TYR A 601 22.23 -39.94 0.01
CA TYR A 601 21.29 -39.10 -0.70
C TYR A 601 20.51 -38.16 0.23
N ILE A 602 20.01 -38.68 1.37
CA ILE A 602 19.33 -37.89 2.39
C ILE A 602 20.24 -36.80 2.95
N GLU A 603 21.51 -37.13 3.28
CA GLU A 603 22.50 -36.17 3.77
C GLU A 603 22.76 -35.04 2.75
N THR A 604 22.90 -35.38 1.48
CA THR A 604 23.08 -34.41 0.39
C THR A 604 21.85 -33.51 0.25
N ARG A 605 20.66 -34.10 0.33
CA ARG A 605 19.39 -33.35 0.26
C ARG A 605 19.22 -32.38 1.44
N VAL A 606 19.58 -32.82 2.65
CA VAL A 606 19.57 -31.95 3.84
C VAL A 606 20.53 -30.78 3.63
N LYS A 607 21.74 -31.03 3.16
CA LYS A 607 22.71 -29.96 2.88
C LYS A 607 22.16 -28.95 1.85
N ASN A 608 21.66 -29.43 0.72
CA ASN A 608 21.11 -28.59 -0.35
C ASN A 608 19.90 -27.75 0.14
N PHE A 609 19.10 -28.32 1.05
CA PHE A 609 17.96 -27.57 1.63
C PHE A 609 18.43 -26.38 2.45
N PHE A 610 19.44 -26.58 3.31
CA PHE A 610 20.01 -25.49 4.12
C PHE A 610 20.70 -24.41 3.27
N GLU A 611 21.37 -24.82 2.18
CA GLU A 611 22.03 -23.88 1.26
C GLU A 611 21.04 -23.04 0.45
N LYS A 612 19.88 -23.63 0.08
CA LYS A 612 18.84 -22.96 -0.72
C LYS A 612 17.91 -22.05 0.08
N HIS A 613 17.72 -22.34 1.38
CA HIS A 613 16.74 -21.67 2.24
C HIS A 613 17.35 -21.12 3.53
N PRO A 614 18.38 -20.26 3.45
CA PRO A 614 19.00 -19.67 4.64
C PRO A 614 18.00 -18.81 5.44
N GLU A 615 16.99 -18.23 4.79
CA GLU A 615 15.94 -17.41 5.40
C GLU A 615 14.98 -18.20 6.32
N LYS A 616 14.93 -19.52 6.16
CA LYS A 616 14.09 -20.40 7.00
C LYS A 616 14.80 -20.89 8.26
N ILE A 617 16.07 -20.52 8.45
CA ILE A 617 16.91 -20.99 9.56
C ILE A 617 16.84 -19.98 10.70
N ASP A 618 16.32 -20.43 11.83
CA ASP A 618 16.25 -19.67 13.07
C ASP A 618 17.15 -20.29 14.14
N PHE A 619 18.00 -19.48 14.77
CA PHE A 619 18.76 -19.91 15.93
C PHE A 619 17.94 -19.74 17.20
N ALA A 620 17.78 -20.83 17.94
CA ALA A 620 16.92 -20.86 19.12
C ALA A 620 17.39 -19.86 20.19
N ILE A 621 16.53 -18.89 20.50
CA ILE A 621 16.80 -17.84 21.49
C ILE A 621 17.05 -18.43 22.90
N CYS A 622 16.44 -19.57 23.22
CA CYS A 622 16.60 -20.26 24.51
C CYS A 622 17.98 -20.80 24.78
N CYS A 623 18.83 -21.03 23.76
CA CYS A 623 20.17 -21.58 23.93
C CYS A 623 21.24 -20.89 23.08
N LEU A 624 20.87 -20.04 22.13
CA LEU A 624 21.76 -19.22 21.29
C LEU A 624 22.99 -20.04 20.77
N PRO A 625 22.77 -21.03 19.89
CA PRO A 625 23.85 -21.86 19.37
C PRO A 625 24.80 -21.05 18.49
N VAL A 626 26.08 -21.36 18.53
CA VAL A 626 27.13 -20.76 17.69
C VAL A 626 27.91 -21.84 16.97
N ARG A 627 28.66 -21.47 15.94
CA ARG A 627 29.50 -22.43 15.17
C ARG A 627 30.35 -23.30 16.10
N ASN A 628 30.49 -24.60 15.78
CA ASN A 628 31.15 -25.62 16.56
C ASN A 628 30.47 -26.04 17.88
N ASP A 629 29.27 -25.55 18.18
CA ASP A 629 28.40 -26.19 19.17
C ASP A 629 27.87 -27.53 18.62
N ASP A 630 27.69 -28.53 19.48
CA ASP A 630 26.95 -29.74 19.14
C ASP A 630 25.45 -29.39 19.03
N ALA A 631 24.96 -29.29 17.79
CA ALA A 631 23.67 -28.72 17.47
C ALA A 631 22.74 -29.69 16.75
N ILE A 632 21.44 -29.46 16.92
CA ILE A 632 20.38 -30.18 16.24
C ILE A 632 19.44 -29.18 15.54
N ALA A 633 18.95 -29.59 14.38
CA ALA A 633 17.92 -28.88 13.65
C ALA A 633 16.56 -29.52 13.92
N ILE A 634 15.59 -28.68 14.29
CA ILE A 634 14.19 -29.04 14.51
C ILE A 634 13.36 -28.41 13.41
N PHE A 635 12.74 -29.20 12.55
CA PHE A 635 11.87 -28.74 11.48
C PHE A 635 10.49 -28.44 12.05
N GLN A 636 10.03 -27.21 11.89
CA GLN A 636 8.68 -26.73 12.18
C GLN A 636 8.06 -26.26 10.86
N ASN A 637 6.74 -26.25 10.73
CA ASN A 637 5.99 -26.08 9.46
C ASN A 637 6.70 -25.26 8.36
N ASP A 638 7.17 -24.04 8.66
CA ASP A 638 7.84 -23.15 7.69
C ASP A 638 9.23 -22.68 8.11
N SER A 639 9.74 -23.13 9.25
CA SER A 639 11.05 -22.73 9.77
C SER A 639 11.82 -23.89 10.37
N ILE A 640 13.13 -23.73 10.44
CA ILE A 640 14.04 -24.70 11.06
C ILE A 640 14.68 -24.01 12.24
N LYS A 641 14.48 -24.56 13.44
CA LYS A 641 15.14 -24.07 14.65
C LYS A 641 16.38 -24.88 14.99
N ILE A 642 17.50 -24.20 15.13
CA ILE A 642 18.76 -24.78 15.53
C ILE A 642 18.92 -24.64 17.05
N HIS A 643 19.03 -25.77 17.75
CA HIS A 643 19.27 -25.83 19.18
C HIS A 643 20.62 -26.49 19.49
N ARG A 644 21.23 -26.11 20.62
CA ARG A 644 22.31 -26.92 21.20
C ARG A 644 21.72 -28.23 21.75
N LYS A 645 22.42 -29.34 21.60
CA LYS A 645 22.00 -30.66 22.15
C LYS A 645 21.77 -30.63 23.66
N GLU A 646 22.52 -29.80 24.38
CA GLU A 646 22.42 -29.63 25.83
C GLU A 646 21.23 -28.75 26.28
N CYS A 647 20.45 -28.23 25.36
CA CYS A 647 19.34 -27.31 25.68
C CYS A 647 18.17 -28.10 26.30
N THR A 648 17.79 -27.76 27.51
CA THR A 648 16.66 -28.41 28.21
C THR A 648 15.30 -28.13 27.56
N ASN A 649 15.15 -26.98 26.93
CA ASN A 649 13.87 -26.58 26.32
C ASN A 649 13.55 -27.32 25.01
N TYR A 650 14.56 -27.91 24.34
CA TYR A 650 14.26 -28.69 23.14
C TYR A 650 13.53 -30.00 23.48
N ALA A 651 13.70 -30.54 24.69
CA ALA A 651 12.99 -31.73 25.13
C ALA A 651 11.47 -31.54 25.20
N GLU A 652 10.97 -30.34 25.40
CA GLU A 652 9.55 -29.98 25.35
C GLU A 652 9.04 -29.90 23.92
N GLU A 653 9.83 -29.35 22.99
CA GLU A 653 9.50 -29.31 21.58
C GLU A 653 9.46 -30.71 20.95
N LEU A 654 10.26 -31.65 21.46
CA LEU A 654 10.25 -33.07 21.07
C LEU A 654 8.93 -33.80 21.39
N LYS A 655 8.17 -33.34 22.37
CA LYS A 655 6.90 -33.97 22.78
C LYS A 655 5.76 -33.62 21.84
N LYS A 656 5.94 -32.63 20.95
CA LYS A 656 4.92 -32.26 19.95
C LYS A 656 4.91 -33.30 18.84
N ILE A 657 3.71 -33.77 18.52
CA ILE A 657 3.47 -34.75 17.45
C ILE A 657 3.96 -34.17 16.11
N ASN A 658 4.77 -34.91 15.36
CA ASN A 658 5.34 -34.58 14.06
C ASN A 658 6.60 -33.67 14.04
N THR A 659 7.34 -33.55 15.14
CA THR A 659 8.62 -32.81 15.12
C THR A 659 9.72 -33.65 14.45
N ARG A 660 10.31 -33.13 13.38
CA ARG A 660 11.45 -33.73 12.68
C ARG A 660 12.74 -33.18 13.25
N ILE A 661 13.72 -34.04 13.47
CA ILE A 661 15.01 -33.67 14.04
C ILE A 661 16.13 -34.30 13.23
N THR A 662 17.15 -33.51 12.94
CA THR A 662 18.39 -34.01 12.35
C THR A 662 19.60 -33.40 13.08
N ASN A 663 20.74 -34.08 13.03
CA ASN A 663 21.99 -33.48 13.46
C ASN A 663 22.34 -32.33 12.52
N PHE A 664 22.67 -31.19 13.09
CA PHE A 664 23.00 -30.00 12.33
C PHE A 664 24.53 -29.94 12.15
N LYS A 665 24.98 -29.75 10.90
CA LYS A 665 26.39 -29.50 10.58
C LYS A 665 26.57 -28.03 10.22
N TRP A 666 27.51 -27.37 10.84
CA TRP A 666 27.76 -25.93 10.65
C TRP A 666 28.23 -25.54 9.25
N ASP A 667 28.76 -26.54 8.49
CA ASP A 667 29.14 -26.34 7.08
C ASP A 667 27.95 -26.12 6.14
N TYR A 668 26.71 -26.30 6.64
CA TYR A 668 25.51 -26.09 5.86
C TYR A 668 25.13 -24.61 5.71
N ILE A 669 25.76 -23.71 6.47
CA ILE A 669 25.42 -22.27 6.48
C ILE A 669 26.68 -21.43 6.29
N LYS A 670 26.50 -20.28 5.59
CA LYS A 670 27.59 -19.32 5.31
C LYS A 670 27.65 -18.16 6.31
N GLN A 671 26.82 -18.15 7.33
CA GLN A 671 26.81 -17.08 8.33
C GLN A 671 28.13 -17.03 9.08
N GLU A 672 28.72 -15.84 9.21
CA GLU A 672 30.06 -15.66 9.81
C GLU A 672 30.00 -15.38 11.31
N LYS A 673 28.99 -14.67 11.80
CA LYS A 673 28.87 -14.30 13.23
C LYS A 673 27.53 -14.71 13.83
N PHE A 674 27.58 -15.18 15.08
CA PHE A 674 26.41 -15.73 15.79
C PHE A 674 26.22 -15.01 17.13
N LEU A 675 24.95 -14.73 17.47
CA LEU A 675 24.61 -14.13 18.75
C LEU A 675 24.70 -15.15 19.88
N THR A 676 25.38 -14.78 20.95
CA THR A 676 25.43 -15.59 22.19
C THR A 676 25.23 -14.68 23.42
N CYS A 677 24.91 -15.30 24.55
CA CYS A 677 24.69 -14.59 25.80
C CYS A 677 25.47 -15.27 26.93
N LEU A 678 26.30 -14.50 27.63
CA LEU A 678 27.03 -14.93 28.77
C LEU A 678 26.61 -14.16 30.03
N LYS A 679 26.24 -14.86 31.09
CA LYS A 679 26.07 -14.25 32.43
C LYS A 679 27.35 -14.53 33.24
N ILE A 680 27.98 -13.44 33.70
CA ILE A 680 29.17 -13.42 34.51
C ILE A 680 28.79 -12.89 35.87
N SER A 681 29.02 -13.67 36.93
CA SER A 681 28.78 -13.25 38.30
C SER A 681 30.09 -13.25 39.10
N SER A 682 30.34 -12.15 39.79
CA SER A 682 31.60 -11.98 40.59
C SER A 682 31.39 -10.98 41.71
N PRO A 683 32.05 -11.16 42.88
CA PRO A 683 32.09 -10.16 43.92
C PRO A 683 33.01 -8.96 43.60
N LYS A 684 33.81 -9.03 42.52
CA LYS A 684 34.81 -8.03 42.11
C LYS A 684 34.53 -7.50 40.72
N PRO A 685 33.60 -6.51 40.55
CA PRO A 685 33.18 -6.00 39.23
C PRO A 685 34.33 -5.37 38.43
N ASP A 686 35.22 -4.62 39.11
CA ASP A 686 36.32 -3.92 38.41
C ASP A 686 37.33 -4.88 37.76
N LEU A 687 37.56 -6.04 38.36
CA LEU A 687 38.42 -7.09 37.82
C LEU A 687 37.80 -7.70 36.55
N VAL A 688 36.49 -7.91 36.58
CA VAL A 688 35.75 -8.43 35.40
C VAL A 688 35.78 -7.43 34.25
N LEU A 689 35.50 -6.15 34.54
CA LEU A 689 35.49 -5.09 33.51
C LEU A 689 36.88 -4.86 32.90
N SER A 690 37.94 -4.85 33.71
CA SER A 690 39.32 -4.70 33.19
C SER A 690 39.74 -5.88 32.30
N ARG A 691 39.38 -7.10 32.66
CA ARG A 691 39.66 -8.29 31.83
C ARG A 691 38.85 -8.33 30.55
N LEU A 692 37.59 -7.90 30.60
CA LEU A 692 36.77 -7.76 29.39
C LEU A 692 37.35 -6.70 28.45
N THR A 693 37.79 -5.57 28.97
CA THR A 693 38.43 -4.54 28.15
C THR A 693 39.69 -5.06 27.46
N LEU A 694 40.52 -5.78 28.19
CA LEU A 694 41.73 -6.41 27.62
C LEU A 694 41.39 -7.47 26.54
N PHE A 695 40.37 -8.28 26.75
CA PHE A 695 39.94 -9.26 25.76
C PHE A 695 39.49 -8.58 24.45
N PHE A 696 38.59 -7.61 24.55
CA PHE A 696 38.03 -6.96 23.37
C PHE A 696 38.98 -5.96 22.68
N SER A 697 40.05 -5.53 23.35
CA SER A 697 41.11 -4.72 22.71
C SER A 697 42.06 -5.55 21.84
N GLY A 698 42.09 -6.88 22.01
CA GLY A 698 43.03 -7.79 21.30
C GLY A 698 42.37 -8.76 20.33
N ILE A 699 41.04 -8.74 20.14
CA ILE A 699 40.32 -9.73 19.32
C ILE A 699 39.32 -9.05 18.43
N GLU A 700 39.39 -9.29 17.10
CA GLU A 700 38.42 -8.80 16.09
C GLU A 700 37.24 -9.76 15.90
N ASP A 701 37.33 -11.01 16.38
CA ASP A 701 36.35 -12.08 16.15
C ASP A 701 35.12 -12.02 17.06
N ALA A 702 35.05 -11.03 17.98
CA ALA A 702 33.93 -10.84 18.89
C ALA A 702 33.49 -9.38 19.00
N GLU A 703 32.17 -9.15 18.97
CA GLU A 703 31.57 -7.82 19.08
C GLU A 703 30.53 -7.79 20.21
N ILE A 704 30.60 -6.78 21.08
CA ILE A 704 29.59 -6.57 22.13
C ILE A 704 28.37 -5.87 21.52
N LYS A 705 27.20 -6.51 21.58
CA LYS A 705 25.94 -5.92 21.14
C LYS A 705 25.17 -5.25 22.28
N ARG A 706 25.25 -5.82 23.47
CA ARG A 706 24.54 -5.28 24.65
C ARG A 706 25.18 -5.76 25.96
N ILE A 707 25.18 -4.88 26.93
CA ILE A 707 25.61 -5.17 28.30
C ILE A 707 24.44 -4.82 29.22
N ILE A 708 24.07 -5.75 30.11
CA ILE A 708 23.08 -5.53 31.15
C ILE A 708 23.77 -5.79 32.51
N LYS A 709 23.73 -4.79 33.40
CA LYS A 709 24.26 -4.87 34.74
C LYS A 709 23.08 -5.09 35.70
N GLU A 710 23.22 -6.10 36.59
CA GLU A 710 22.24 -6.43 37.60
C GLU A 710 23.01 -6.57 38.95
N GLU A 711 22.47 -5.99 40.01
CA GLU A 711 22.94 -6.24 41.38
C GLU A 711 22.11 -7.37 41.98
N GLU A 712 22.76 -8.48 42.37
CA GLU A 712 22.08 -9.57 43.09
C GLU A 712 22.06 -9.28 44.59
N GLN A 713 21.05 -9.79 45.31
CA GLN A 713 20.96 -9.75 46.79
C GLN A 713 22.15 -10.55 47.30
N ASP A 714 23.01 -9.99 48.13
CA ASP A 714 24.24 -10.53 48.75
C ASP A 714 25.58 -9.95 48.23
N GLY A 715 25.57 -8.81 47.53
CA GLY A 715 26.81 -8.11 47.13
C GLY A 715 27.55 -8.75 45.99
N VAL A 716 26.94 -9.71 45.29
CA VAL A 716 27.50 -10.33 44.07
C VAL A 716 27.02 -9.51 42.84
N PHE A 717 27.99 -9.05 42.07
CA PHE A 717 27.75 -8.36 40.81
C PHE A 717 27.50 -9.33 39.71
N SER A 718 26.47 -9.12 38.91
CA SER A 718 26.09 -9.91 37.75
C SER A 718 26.08 -9.09 36.47
N LEU A 719 26.80 -9.55 35.46
CA LEU A 719 26.89 -8.91 34.15
C LEU A 719 26.38 -9.86 33.06
N THR A 720 25.36 -9.44 32.34
CA THR A 720 24.85 -10.18 31.16
C THR A 720 25.37 -9.54 29.89
N LEU A 721 26.20 -10.27 29.13
CA LEU A 721 26.81 -9.85 27.87
C LEU A 721 26.11 -10.53 26.69
N PHE A 722 25.63 -9.74 25.73
CA PHE A 722 25.20 -10.22 24.43
C PHE A 722 26.33 -9.96 23.44
N LEU A 723 26.86 -11.02 22.84
CA LEU A 723 28.04 -11.00 21.98
C LEU A 723 27.72 -11.57 20.62
N LEU A 724 28.25 -10.98 19.56
CA LEU A 724 28.41 -11.63 18.26
C LEU A 724 29.78 -12.26 18.21
N VAL A 725 29.85 -13.56 17.96
CA VAL A 725 31.07 -14.35 17.90
C VAL A 725 31.09 -15.23 16.65
N GLU A 726 32.26 -15.55 16.12
CA GLU A 726 32.38 -16.42 14.97
C GLU A 726 32.09 -17.87 15.33
N ASP A 727 32.63 -18.33 16.48
CA ASP A 727 32.46 -19.71 16.89
C ASP A 727 32.60 -19.94 18.43
N LYS A 728 32.50 -21.20 18.83
CA LYS A 728 32.62 -21.63 20.23
C LYS A 728 34.00 -21.37 20.79
N SER A 729 35.06 -21.39 19.96
CA SER A 729 36.44 -21.20 20.45
C SER A 729 36.65 -19.79 21.00
N THR A 730 36.02 -18.80 20.39
CA THR A 730 36.01 -17.40 20.87
C THR A 730 35.41 -17.29 22.27
N ILE A 731 34.32 -18.03 22.52
CA ILE A 731 33.69 -18.09 23.86
C ILE A 731 34.60 -18.76 24.89
N GLU A 732 35.27 -19.83 24.52
CA GLU A 732 36.19 -20.55 25.42
C GLU A 732 37.47 -19.72 25.72
N LYS A 733 37.99 -18.98 24.74
CA LYS A 733 39.06 -18.00 24.96
C LYS A 733 38.64 -16.92 25.97
N LEU A 734 37.45 -16.37 25.81
CA LEU A 734 36.93 -15.38 26.75
C LEU A 734 36.78 -15.96 28.16
N LYS A 735 36.23 -17.17 28.26
CA LYS A 735 36.10 -17.85 29.56
C LYS A 735 37.49 -18.11 30.22
N SER A 736 38.46 -18.58 29.46
CA SER A 736 39.79 -18.85 30.01
C SER A 736 40.49 -17.61 30.55
N GLN A 737 40.35 -16.47 29.85
CA GLN A 737 40.93 -15.20 30.33
C GLN A 737 40.20 -14.62 31.55
N LEU A 738 38.88 -14.84 31.66
CA LEU A 738 38.11 -14.39 32.82
C LEU A 738 38.33 -15.28 34.06
N LEU A 739 38.54 -16.59 33.90
CA LEU A 739 38.62 -17.60 34.97
C LEU A 739 40.01 -17.79 35.54
N ASP A 740 41.03 -17.00 35.16
CA ASP A 740 42.42 -17.19 35.61
C ASP A 740 42.53 -17.20 37.14
N SER A 741 42.89 -18.33 37.74
CA SER A 741 43.35 -18.65 39.12
C SER A 741 42.49 -18.16 40.31
N SER A 742 41.37 -17.49 40.16
CA SER A 742 40.50 -17.09 41.29
C SER A 742 39.10 -17.69 41.15
N SER A 743 38.75 -18.54 42.11
CA SER A 743 37.47 -19.27 42.22
C SER A 743 36.22 -18.39 42.44
N GLU A 744 36.28 -17.08 42.20
CA GLU A 744 35.22 -16.12 42.52
C GLU A 744 34.41 -15.64 41.30
N ILE A 745 34.75 -16.08 40.06
CA ILE A 745 34.02 -15.71 38.84
C ILE A 745 33.26 -16.92 38.32
N THR A 746 31.96 -16.80 38.19
CA THR A 746 31.13 -17.83 37.54
C THR A 746 30.66 -17.33 36.18
N ILE A 747 30.79 -18.16 35.15
CA ILE A 747 30.37 -17.83 33.80
C ILE A 747 29.39 -18.87 33.30
N VAL A 748 28.16 -18.45 33.02
CA VAL A 748 27.12 -19.33 32.50
C VAL A 748 26.67 -18.83 31.12
N ARG A 749 26.68 -19.69 30.14
CA ARG A 749 26.10 -19.40 28.81
C ARG A 749 24.60 -19.60 28.91
N LYS A 750 23.85 -18.49 28.85
CA LYS A 750 22.39 -18.50 28.95
C LYS A 750 21.73 -18.15 27.61
N GLY A 751 20.54 -18.64 27.39
CA GLY A 751 19.61 -18.12 26.40
C GLY A 751 18.70 -17.06 27.04
N LYS A 752 17.98 -16.31 26.20
CA LYS A 752 16.95 -15.36 26.67
C LYS A 752 15.78 -16.19 27.23
N ARG A 753 15.43 -16.03 28.52
CA ARG A 753 14.15 -16.52 29.01
C ARG A 753 13.03 -15.78 28.26
N ARG A 754 12.00 -16.52 27.84
CA ARG A 754 10.71 -15.90 27.50
C ARG A 754 10.08 -15.48 28.83
N ASP A 755 10.06 -14.19 29.10
CA ASP A 755 9.11 -13.60 30.04
C ASP A 755 7.80 -13.39 29.31
#